data_117a17a8f46de49ddb784a9a90f983fb
#
_entry.id   117a17a8f46de49ddb784a9a90f983fb
#
_cell.length_a   1.000
_cell.length_b   1.000
_cell.length_c   1.000
_cell.angle_alpha   90.00
_cell.angle_beta   90.00
_cell.angle_gamma   90.00
#
_symmetry.space_group_name_H-M   'P 1'
#
loop_
_entity.id
_entity.type
_entity.pdbx_description
1 polymer ?
#
loop_
_entity_poly.entity_id
_entity_poly.type
_entity_poly.pdbx_seq_one_letter_code
_entity_poly.pdbx_strand_id
1 'polypeptide(L)'
;MRIYRLIALLLLMIGGPLYAQKKVSGLVSDGQSAPLIGATVMVKGTTNGTIADVDGSYTLKVKYGDILQAVFTGYITEEVTVGKADKINFVLQEDRALLDEVVVIGYGAAKKSDLTGAVTNVKMNDIKDLPAYSVDNAMQGRVAGAEIMSTTGEPGATTTIRIRGTRSVEASNEPLIVVDGVVDAISDLNDINPEDIESITVLKDASSTAIYGARGANGVILVTTRQGGGNLKRPNVAFHTSIGFSQLPGKLDIMNASEFARYRNDLYMIDKNDPKPNTPVSGLIYKDPLSMTGTDWIDEVTRVGLYQNYALGISGRDKNNNYLVSFSYNDNEGIMDGTGQQKISGRVKYTRQLYKWMSMTYNGFYTWRKQNPAVTQIGGTSQYRSAQYLSPMISPTDIFNPLEDDERRFDNPRAIINNTTYERFYTTATNSLTLDIKPIKNMAIKSQFSYSDLRRSEFKYVSSQLPTKAENDGGDANRIEIGEKTLSNETTISYTYKKKRHTLVPLLGFSAYRRVSNTLEASGRGYTDDNVQWNNMIAVPDKNTYSISTSYLALQKLSTFARVDYNYRSRYYLTVTGRYDGASNFAANNKWAFFPSAAFRWTISKEKFMKKVWWMDDLSLRLSAGRTGNDAITAYRSIAALTASAKGYVFDGSQPAAFYQHRAASPDLTWEKTDQYNVGIDAAFFRKRLNVTAEAYYSKTTDLLLKVQIPIQSGFSSRYENIGVTSNKGVELTVESVNFDKKNFQWLTSFTMSHNTQMVEDIGTSDYVEAYIAPASKYMMYGYVKDYPLNSLWGFKYAGVWKTDEEFTTNEQTKEYAVYKKQLGSPRYEDINHDGSLNQKDLVYLGNADPILYGGLQNTFYWKGLKVGVYFVYSLGGKIYNIAELFMSGSTSTNQYRYMLDAWHPVRNPQSDYPAPGQAAGAALPSSFMVHDASYLRLKSLSVAYTFDFRKKDSYIFREITVGVSGDNIYLWKYYNGFDPDISSEGTSSILRRADIGAYPKARTVMFNLNFKF
;
A
#
# COMPACT_ATOMS: atom_id res chain seq x y z
N MET A 1 -80.11 -11.06 -56.44
CA MET A 1 -80.02 -10.39 -55.09
C MET A 1 -79.38 -11.26 -53.96
N ARG A 2 -79.21 -12.52 -54.08
CA ARG A 2 -78.60 -13.32 -52.96
C ARG A 2 -77.05 -13.36 -52.99
N ILE A 3 -76.38 -13.11 -54.10
CA ILE A 3 -74.89 -13.19 -54.21
C ILE A 3 -74.26 -11.87 -53.66
N TYR A 4 -74.88 -10.74 -53.82
CA TYR A 4 -74.36 -9.47 -53.28
C TYR A 4 -74.41 -9.35 -51.74
N ARG A 5 -75.33 -10.07 -51.09
CA ARG A 5 -75.39 -10.14 -49.62
C ARG A 5 -74.34 -11.06 -49.06
N LEU A 6 -73.87 -12.09 -49.76
CA LEU A 6 -72.79 -12.98 -49.37
C LEU A 6 -71.43 -12.29 -49.49
N ILE A 7 -71.22 -11.48 -50.55
CA ILE A 7 -69.99 -10.72 -50.77
C ILE A 7 -69.89 -9.55 -49.73
N ALA A 8 -70.98 -8.93 -49.34
CA ALA A 8 -70.99 -7.90 -48.28
C ALA A 8 -70.73 -8.52 -46.89
N LEU A 9 -71.21 -9.74 -46.65
CA LEU A 9 -70.88 -10.46 -45.36
C LEU A 9 -69.44 -10.98 -45.33
N LEU A 10 -68.86 -11.36 -46.48
CA LEU A 10 -67.44 -11.75 -46.54
C LEU A 10 -66.47 -10.55 -46.40
N LEU A 11 -66.87 -9.37 -46.87
CA LEU A 11 -66.10 -8.15 -46.71
C LEU A 11 -66.16 -7.58 -45.28
N LEU A 12 -67.17 -7.93 -44.50
CA LEU A 12 -67.30 -7.55 -43.11
C LEU A 12 -66.54 -8.48 -42.15
N MET A 13 -66.15 -9.70 -42.61
CA MET A 13 -65.34 -10.60 -41.81
C MET A 13 -63.80 -10.43 -41.99
N ILE A 14 -63.33 -9.57 -42.93
CA ILE A 14 -61.88 -9.30 -43.14
C ILE A 14 -61.41 -8.07 -42.34
N GLY A 15 -62.25 -7.45 -41.56
CA GLY A 15 -61.90 -6.38 -40.62
C GLY A 15 -61.28 -6.91 -39.33
N GLY A 16 -60.13 -7.54 -39.39
CA GLY A 16 -59.30 -7.78 -38.19
C GLY A 16 -58.92 -6.41 -37.55
N PRO A 17 -58.83 -6.31 -36.23
CA PRO A 17 -58.50 -5.04 -35.57
C PRO A 17 -57.19 -4.53 -36.09
N LEU A 18 -57.18 -3.47 -36.89
CA LEU A 18 -55.98 -2.68 -37.20
C LEU A 18 -55.50 -2.07 -35.87
N TYR A 19 -54.63 -2.77 -35.14
CA TYR A 19 -53.90 -2.19 -34.03
C TYR A 19 -53.00 -1.08 -34.57
N ALA A 20 -53.40 0.18 -34.37
CA ALA A 20 -52.60 1.34 -34.74
C ALA A 20 -51.23 1.25 -34.09
N GLN A 21 -50.18 1.19 -34.90
CA GLN A 21 -48.80 1.30 -34.38
C GLN A 21 -48.58 2.70 -33.82
N LYS A 22 -48.11 2.75 -32.58
CA LYS A 22 -47.79 3.99 -31.88
C LYS A 22 -46.27 4.18 -31.90
N LYS A 23 -45.79 5.41 -32.06
CA LYS A 23 -44.39 5.77 -31.96
C LYS A 23 -44.10 6.15 -30.51
N VAL A 24 -43.25 5.37 -29.84
CA VAL A 24 -42.75 5.63 -28.46
C VAL A 24 -41.29 6.06 -28.54
N SER A 25 -40.94 7.09 -27.77
CA SER A 25 -39.57 7.57 -27.61
C SER A 25 -39.19 7.65 -26.13
N GLY A 26 -37.91 7.72 -25.81
CA GLY A 26 -37.45 7.87 -24.44
C GLY A 26 -35.95 7.90 -24.32
N LEU A 27 -35.45 7.89 -23.09
CA LEU A 27 -34.03 7.84 -22.77
C LEU A 27 -33.72 6.53 -22.02
N VAL A 28 -32.61 5.93 -22.34
CA VAL A 28 -32.03 4.85 -21.56
C VAL A 28 -30.79 5.39 -20.82
N SER A 29 -30.82 5.37 -19.50
CA SER A 29 -29.75 5.88 -18.64
C SER A 29 -29.44 4.90 -17.56
N ASP A 30 -28.26 5.05 -16.94
CA ASP A 30 -27.90 4.34 -15.71
C ASP A 30 -28.52 4.99 -14.47
N GLY A 31 -28.27 4.39 -13.29
CA GLY A 31 -28.66 4.94 -12.00
C GLY A 31 -28.04 6.30 -11.66
N GLN A 32 -27.00 6.72 -12.38
CA GLN A 32 -26.34 8.04 -12.24
C GLN A 32 -26.82 9.04 -13.31
N SER A 33 -27.84 8.67 -14.08
CA SER A 33 -28.37 9.47 -15.22
C SER A 33 -27.40 9.66 -16.38
N ALA A 34 -26.33 8.85 -16.45
CA ALA A 34 -25.47 8.82 -17.62
C ALA A 34 -26.19 8.04 -18.75
N PRO A 35 -26.20 8.55 -19.99
CA PRO A 35 -26.87 7.90 -21.11
C PRO A 35 -26.16 6.58 -21.45
N LEU A 36 -26.92 5.49 -21.56
CA LEU A 36 -26.41 4.19 -21.95
C LEU A 36 -26.43 4.05 -23.49
N ILE A 37 -25.36 4.50 -24.11
CA ILE A 37 -25.16 4.50 -25.56
C ILE A 37 -25.06 3.07 -26.07
N GLY A 38 -25.88 2.73 -27.05
CA GLY A 38 -25.91 1.38 -27.58
C GLY A 38 -26.80 0.41 -26.81
N ALA A 39 -27.53 0.88 -25.80
CA ALA A 39 -28.55 0.07 -25.12
C ALA A 39 -29.62 -0.34 -26.12
N THR A 40 -30.02 -1.61 -26.08
CA THR A 40 -31.04 -2.14 -27.00
C THR A 40 -32.40 -2.05 -26.32
N VAL A 41 -33.36 -1.38 -26.99
CA VAL A 41 -34.79 -1.34 -26.60
C VAL A 41 -35.57 -2.16 -27.62
N MET A 42 -36.24 -3.21 -27.16
CA MET A 42 -36.97 -4.12 -28.02
C MET A 42 -38.33 -4.52 -27.43
N VAL A 43 -39.24 -4.91 -28.28
CA VAL A 43 -40.51 -5.54 -27.87
C VAL A 43 -40.20 -6.98 -27.47
N LYS A 44 -40.51 -7.35 -26.24
CA LYS A 44 -40.23 -8.66 -25.66
C LYS A 44 -40.75 -9.80 -26.51
N GLY A 45 -39.86 -10.74 -26.85
CA GLY A 45 -40.22 -11.93 -27.67
C GLY A 45 -40.30 -11.67 -29.16
N THR A 46 -39.93 -10.51 -29.68
CA THR A 46 -39.94 -10.16 -31.10
C THR A 46 -38.57 -9.66 -31.56
N THR A 47 -38.40 -9.50 -32.88
CA THR A 47 -37.21 -8.84 -33.47
C THR A 47 -37.39 -7.33 -33.66
N ASN A 48 -38.53 -6.75 -33.23
CA ASN A 48 -38.79 -5.34 -33.32
C ASN A 48 -38.03 -4.60 -32.20
N GLY A 49 -36.93 -3.93 -32.54
CA GLY A 49 -36.08 -3.22 -31.57
C GLY A 49 -35.30 -2.10 -32.22
N THR A 50 -34.72 -1.26 -31.40
CA THR A 50 -33.84 -0.14 -31.76
C THR A 50 -32.67 -0.05 -30.78
N ILE A 51 -31.64 0.69 -31.14
CA ILE A 51 -30.45 0.93 -30.31
C ILE A 51 -30.49 2.41 -29.87
N ALA A 52 -30.24 2.64 -28.59
CA ALA A 52 -30.12 3.98 -28.05
C ALA A 52 -28.90 4.70 -28.65
N ASP A 53 -29.11 5.95 -29.05
CA ASP A 53 -28.09 6.79 -29.66
C ASP A 53 -27.07 7.35 -28.63
N VAL A 54 -26.23 8.29 -29.07
CA VAL A 54 -25.17 8.90 -28.24
C VAL A 54 -25.66 9.69 -27.03
N ASP A 55 -26.94 10.10 -27.04
CA ASP A 55 -27.61 10.80 -25.94
C ASP A 55 -28.47 9.82 -25.11
N GLY A 56 -28.39 8.51 -25.40
CA GLY A 56 -29.23 7.47 -24.79
C GLY A 56 -30.68 7.51 -25.29
N SER A 57 -31.00 8.32 -26.28
CA SER A 57 -32.36 8.43 -26.80
C SER A 57 -32.70 7.30 -27.75
N TYR A 58 -33.94 6.84 -27.71
CA TYR A 58 -34.46 5.83 -28.61
C TYR A 58 -35.85 6.18 -29.13
N THR A 59 -36.20 5.61 -30.26
CA THR A 59 -37.54 5.70 -30.85
C THR A 59 -37.90 4.35 -31.47
N LEU A 60 -39.08 3.82 -31.11
CA LEU A 60 -39.53 2.52 -31.58
C LEU A 60 -41.05 2.57 -31.91
N LYS A 61 -41.48 1.88 -32.98
CA LYS A 61 -42.90 1.69 -33.28
C LYS A 61 -43.42 0.46 -32.58
N VAL A 62 -44.45 0.58 -31.78
CA VAL A 62 -44.97 -0.48 -30.91
C VAL A 62 -46.50 -0.47 -30.91
N LYS A 63 -47.12 -1.49 -30.36
CA LYS A 63 -48.54 -1.59 -30.13
C LYS A 63 -48.89 -1.28 -28.67
N TYR A 64 -50.07 -0.83 -28.41
CA TYR A 64 -50.61 -0.71 -27.06
C TYR A 64 -50.60 -2.09 -26.36
N GLY A 65 -50.08 -2.15 -25.15
CA GLY A 65 -49.94 -3.42 -24.41
C GLY A 65 -48.66 -4.22 -24.68
N ASP A 66 -47.82 -3.81 -25.66
CA ASP A 66 -46.50 -4.43 -25.85
C ASP A 66 -45.65 -4.23 -24.61
N ILE A 67 -44.80 -5.20 -24.25
CA ILE A 67 -43.79 -5.05 -23.22
C ILE A 67 -42.47 -4.65 -23.86
N LEU A 68 -41.99 -3.44 -23.56
CA LEU A 68 -40.65 -2.99 -23.95
C LEU A 68 -39.62 -3.50 -22.95
N GLN A 69 -38.54 -4.00 -23.48
CA GLN A 69 -37.39 -4.51 -22.70
C GLN A 69 -36.17 -3.69 -23.10
N ALA A 70 -35.57 -3.00 -22.11
CA ALA A 70 -34.30 -2.31 -22.29
C ALA A 70 -33.19 -3.20 -21.75
N VAL A 71 -32.19 -3.46 -22.60
CA VAL A 71 -31.04 -4.33 -22.30
C VAL A 71 -29.75 -3.59 -22.60
N PHE A 72 -28.85 -3.58 -21.63
CA PHE A 72 -27.48 -3.09 -21.82
C PHE A 72 -26.50 -3.98 -21.07
N THR A 73 -25.34 -4.23 -21.66
CA THR A 73 -24.31 -5.09 -21.03
C THR A 73 -23.86 -4.50 -19.71
N GLY A 74 -23.93 -5.26 -18.61
CA GLY A 74 -23.56 -4.79 -17.29
C GLY A 74 -24.72 -4.21 -16.47
N TYR A 75 -25.95 -4.23 -17.00
CA TYR A 75 -27.12 -3.68 -16.32
C TYR A 75 -28.26 -4.69 -16.23
N ILE A 76 -29.08 -4.57 -15.21
CA ILE A 76 -30.30 -5.36 -15.03
C ILE A 76 -31.29 -4.92 -16.09
N THR A 77 -31.83 -5.88 -16.84
CA THR A 77 -32.86 -5.64 -17.85
C THR A 77 -34.11 -5.05 -17.20
N GLU A 78 -34.60 -3.94 -17.71
CA GLU A 78 -35.87 -3.32 -17.26
C GLU A 78 -36.97 -3.52 -18.29
N GLU A 79 -38.18 -3.84 -17.81
CA GLU A 79 -39.37 -4.08 -18.64
C GLU A 79 -40.47 -3.10 -18.29
N VAL A 80 -41.05 -2.48 -19.31
CA VAL A 80 -42.18 -1.52 -19.18
C VAL A 80 -43.27 -1.85 -20.16
N THR A 81 -44.52 -1.96 -19.72
CA THR A 81 -45.70 -2.15 -20.60
C THR A 81 -46.10 -0.83 -21.24
N VAL A 82 -46.24 -0.83 -22.55
CA VAL A 82 -46.66 0.32 -23.33
C VAL A 82 -48.11 0.72 -23.01
N GLY A 83 -48.23 1.83 -22.32
CA GLY A 83 -49.51 2.45 -21.97
C GLY A 83 -49.86 3.64 -22.91
N LYS A 84 -50.60 4.61 -22.34
CA LYS A 84 -51.01 5.85 -23.07
C LYS A 84 -49.84 6.81 -23.32
N ALA A 85 -48.78 6.76 -22.58
CA ALA A 85 -47.61 7.65 -22.67
C ALA A 85 -46.81 7.42 -23.96
N ASP A 86 -46.43 8.53 -24.66
CA ASP A 86 -45.55 8.49 -25.84
C ASP A 86 -44.08 8.54 -25.49
N LYS A 87 -43.77 8.86 -24.24
CA LYS A 87 -42.41 8.93 -23.73
C LYS A 87 -42.23 7.90 -22.60
N ILE A 88 -41.30 6.95 -22.79
CA ILE A 88 -40.96 5.91 -21.80
C ILE A 88 -39.45 5.98 -21.59
N ASN A 89 -39.02 6.32 -20.37
CA ASN A 89 -37.61 6.34 -20.02
C ASN A 89 -37.28 5.08 -19.24
N PHE A 90 -36.09 4.53 -19.49
CA PHE A 90 -35.52 3.40 -18.75
C PHE A 90 -34.33 3.90 -17.91
N VAL A 91 -34.32 3.54 -16.63
CA VAL A 91 -33.18 3.77 -15.74
C VAL A 91 -32.65 2.42 -15.32
N LEU A 92 -31.68 1.90 -16.08
CA LEU A 92 -31.11 0.60 -15.81
C LEU A 92 -30.19 0.66 -14.58
N GLN A 93 -30.32 -0.32 -13.71
CA GLN A 93 -29.42 -0.46 -12.56
C GLN A 93 -28.25 -1.37 -12.95
N GLU A 94 -27.04 -1.06 -12.48
CA GLU A 94 -25.90 -1.92 -12.69
C GLU A 94 -26.17 -3.32 -12.11
N ASP A 95 -25.96 -4.33 -12.93
CA ASP A 95 -26.02 -5.72 -12.49
C ASP A 95 -24.70 -6.08 -11.80
N ARG A 96 -24.68 -5.92 -10.48
CA ARG A 96 -23.52 -6.16 -9.63
C ARG A 96 -23.14 -7.65 -9.50
N ALA A 97 -23.95 -8.54 -10.06
CA ALA A 97 -23.70 -9.99 -10.06
C ALA A 97 -22.88 -10.44 -11.29
N LEU A 98 -22.27 -9.53 -12.07
CA LEU A 98 -21.82 -9.87 -13.41
C LEU A 98 -20.32 -10.09 -13.57
N LEU A 99 -20.00 -11.26 -14.11
CA LEU A 99 -18.74 -11.64 -14.78
C LEU A 99 -18.46 -10.87 -16.10
N ASP A 100 -19.37 -10.03 -16.58
CA ASP A 100 -19.20 -9.23 -17.81
C ASP A 100 -18.51 -7.88 -17.55
N GLU A 101 -17.84 -7.75 -16.38
CA GLU A 101 -17.04 -6.59 -16.02
C GLU A 101 -15.93 -6.35 -17.02
N VAL A 102 -15.88 -5.14 -17.58
CA VAL A 102 -14.78 -4.72 -18.46
C VAL A 102 -13.64 -4.21 -17.56
N VAL A 103 -12.51 -4.89 -17.66
CA VAL A 103 -11.30 -4.58 -16.90
C VAL A 103 -10.27 -3.97 -17.83
N VAL A 104 -9.65 -2.87 -17.42
CA VAL A 104 -8.51 -2.29 -18.14
C VAL A 104 -7.28 -3.18 -17.86
N ILE A 105 -6.67 -3.67 -18.92
CA ILE A 105 -5.45 -4.49 -18.88
C ILE A 105 -4.42 -3.89 -19.82
N GLY A 106 -3.32 -3.42 -19.29
CA GLY A 106 -2.25 -2.84 -20.10
C GLY A 106 -2.77 -1.80 -21.08
N TYR A 107 -2.60 -2.04 -22.37
CA TYR A 107 -2.98 -1.10 -23.44
C TYR A 107 -4.37 -1.38 -24.03
N GLY A 108 -5.24 -2.07 -23.33
CA GLY A 108 -6.59 -2.38 -23.79
C GLY A 108 -7.57 -2.61 -22.66
N ALA A 109 -8.83 -2.76 -22.99
CA ALA A 109 -9.88 -3.19 -22.08
C ALA A 109 -10.46 -4.52 -22.57
N ALA A 110 -10.61 -5.49 -21.66
CA ALA A 110 -11.18 -6.79 -21.96
C ALA A 110 -12.25 -7.14 -20.92
N LYS A 111 -13.17 -8.02 -21.30
CA LYS A 111 -14.10 -8.58 -20.31
C LYS A 111 -13.33 -9.46 -19.34
N LYS A 112 -13.67 -9.39 -18.05
CA LYS A 112 -13.06 -10.23 -16.99
C LYS A 112 -13.14 -11.73 -17.38
N SER A 113 -14.25 -12.12 -18.01
CA SER A 113 -14.46 -13.47 -18.55
C SER A 113 -13.50 -13.90 -19.66
N ASP A 114 -12.86 -12.96 -20.35
CA ASP A 114 -11.97 -13.22 -21.47
C ASP A 114 -10.48 -13.19 -21.07
N LEU A 115 -10.19 -12.79 -19.79
CA LEU A 115 -8.84 -12.70 -19.27
C LEU A 115 -8.23 -14.09 -19.03
N THR A 116 -6.99 -14.26 -19.47
CA THR A 116 -6.22 -15.49 -19.28
C THR A 116 -5.31 -15.43 -18.05
N GLY A 117 -4.89 -14.23 -17.63
CA GLY A 117 -4.01 -13.99 -16.49
C GLY A 117 -4.73 -13.80 -15.15
N ALA A 118 -3.96 -13.73 -14.07
CA ALA A 118 -4.41 -13.47 -12.71
C ALA A 118 -4.62 -11.97 -12.48
N VAL A 119 -5.88 -11.54 -12.42
CA VAL A 119 -6.26 -10.12 -12.32
C VAL A 119 -7.34 -9.94 -11.26
N THR A 120 -7.14 -9.00 -10.33
CA THR A 120 -8.15 -8.60 -9.36
C THR A 120 -8.53 -7.15 -9.61
N ASN A 121 -9.83 -6.84 -9.64
CA ASN A 121 -10.34 -5.48 -9.81
C ASN A 121 -11.11 -5.05 -8.56
N VAL A 122 -10.82 -3.86 -8.06
CA VAL A 122 -11.50 -3.22 -6.93
C VAL A 122 -12.19 -1.95 -7.44
N LYS A 123 -13.53 -1.90 -7.34
CA LYS A 123 -14.31 -0.72 -7.74
C LYS A 123 -14.34 0.29 -6.60
N MET A 124 -14.02 1.54 -6.89
CA MET A 124 -14.06 2.60 -5.88
C MET A 124 -15.46 2.87 -5.34
N ASN A 125 -16.52 2.63 -6.13
CA ASN A 125 -17.91 2.75 -5.65
C ASN A 125 -18.23 1.82 -4.46
N ASP A 126 -17.51 0.73 -4.30
CA ASP A 126 -17.71 -0.22 -3.20
C ASP A 126 -17.03 0.23 -1.91
N ILE A 127 -16.07 1.17 -2.01
CA ILE A 127 -15.22 1.60 -0.89
C ILE A 127 -15.25 3.12 -0.63
N LYS A 128 -15.89 3.94 -1.45
CA LYS A 128 -15.90 5.41 -1.32
C LYS A 128 -16.64 5.93 -0.07
N ASP A 129 -17.57 5.15 0.50
CA ASP A 129 -18.27 5.52 1.73
C ASP A 129 -17.48 5.13 2.99
N LEU A 130 -16.28 4.57 2.81
CA LEU A 130 -15.38 4.20 3.89
C LEU A 130 -14.44 5.38 4.16
N PRO A 131 -14.01 5.55 5.42
CA PRO A 131 -12.99 6.51 5.75
C PRO A 131 -11.64 6.08 5.13
N ALA A 132 -11.42 6.42 3.87
CA ALA A 132 -10.17 6.13 3.19
C ALA A 132 -9.30 7.39 3.16
N TYR A 133 -8.34 7.48 4.08
CA TYR A 133 -7.31 8.52 4.06
C TYR A 133 -6.43 8.40 2.82
N SER A 134 -6.24 7.17 2.35
CA SER A 134 -5.45 6.83 1.18
C SER A 134 -6.06 5.64 0.44
N VAL A 135 -5.72 5.55 -0.83
CA VAL A 135 -6.19 4.50 -1.74
C VAL A 135 -5.68 3.11 -1.34
N ASP A 136 -4.44 3.04 -0.92
CA ASP A 136 -3.77 1.82 -0.45
C ASP A 136 -4.43 1.25 0.81
N ASN A 137 -4.74 2.09 1.80
CA ASN A 137 -5.49 1.67 2.99
C ASN A 137 -6.88 1.09 2.63
N ALA A 138 -7.52 1.66 1.61
CA ALA A 138 -8.80 1.15 1.12
C ALA A 138 -8.68 -0.22 0.42
N MET A 139 -7.49 -0.56 -0.09
CA MET A 139 -7.22 -1.86 -0.74
C MET A 139 -6.85 -2.97 0.24
N GLN A 140 -6.41 -2.65 1.46
CA GLN A 140 -5.94 -3.63 2.45
C GLN A 140 -6.98 -4.72 2.69
N GLY A 141 -6.58 -6.00 2.53
CA GLY A 141 -7.44 -7.17 2.72
C GLY A 141 -8.50 -7.40 1.64
N ARG A 142 -8.61 -6.54 0.59
CA ARG A 142 -9.58 -6.70 -0.51
C ARG A 142 -9.01 -7.40 -1.73
N VAL A 143 -7.69 -7.39 -1.86
CA VAL A 143 -6.97 -8.00 -2.99
C VAL A 143 -6.27 -9.25 -2.48
N ALA A 144 -6.76 -10.42 -2.86
CA ALA A 144 -6.07 -11.67 -2.55
C ALA A 144 -4.69 -11.68 -3.21
N GLY A 145 -3.65 -12.07 -2.45
CA GLY A 145 -2.26 -12.06 -2.88
C GLY A 145 -1.55 -10.72 -2.73
N ALA A 146 -2.23 -9.65 -2.27
CA ALA A 146 -1.61 -8.38 -1.95
C ALA A 146 -1.60 -8.16 -0.43
N GLU A 147 -0.42 -8.11 0.15
CA GLU A 147 -0.20 -7.68 1.53
C GLU A 147 0.08 -6.17 1.52
N ILE A 148 -0.74 -5.42 2.24
CA ILE A 148 -0.67 -3.96 2.33
C ILE A 148 -0.50 -3.59 3.79
N MET A 149 0.61 -2.94 4.12
CA MET A 149 0.97 -2.60 5.49
C MET A 149 1.45 -1.15 5.54
N SER A 150 0.88 -0.34 6.44
CA SER A 150 1.40 1.01 6.69
C SER A 150 2.70 0.94 7.46
N THR A 151 3.67 1.77 7.10
CA THR A 151 4.95 1.84 7.84
C THR A 151 4.75 2.37 9.25
N THR A 152 3.90 3.40 9.38
CA THR A 152 3.48 4.00 10.66
C THR A 152 2.01 4.41 10.58
N GLY A 153 1.42 4.87 11.69
CA GLY A 153 0.07 5.45 11.74
C GLY A 153 0.02 6.95 11.42
N GLU A 154 1.14 7.55 11.08
CA GLU A 154 1.29 8.99 10.83
C GLU A 154 0.48 9.45 9.60
N PRO A 155 -0.14 10.64 9.61
CA PRO A 155 -0.78 11.20 8.44
C PRO A 155 0.19 11.33 7.25
N GLY A 156 -0.17 10.71 6.12
CA GLY A 156 0.67 10.68 4.92
C GLY A 156 1.83 9.72 4.96
N ALA A 157 1.87 8.81 5.93
CA ALA A 157 2.86 7.73 5.96
C ALA A 157 2.79 6.89 4.69
N THR A 158 3.94 6.43 4.24
CA THR A 158 4.04 5.49 3.11
C THR A 158 3.47 4.13 3.48
N THR A 159 2.94 3.44 2.49
CA THR A 159 2.41 2.09 2.64
C THR A 159 3.25 1.15 1.80
N THR A 160 3.68 0.04 2.38
CA THR A 160 4.31 -1.04 1.62
C THR A 160 3.25 -1.91 1.00
N ILE A 161 3.38 -2.20 -0.28
CA ILE A 161 2.51 -3.11 -1.02
C ILE A 161 3.38 -4.25 -1.56
N ARG A 162 3.07 -5.47 -1.17
CA ARG A 162 3.73 -6.68 -1.65
C ARG A 162 2.72 -7.57 -2.35
N ILE A 163 2.94 -7.83 -3.64
CA ILE A 163 2.09 -8.73 -4.42
C ILE A 163 2.79 -10.08 -4.53
N ARG A 164 2.20 -11.10 -3.88
CA ARG A 164 2.76 -12.45 -3.82
C ARG A 164 4.14 -12.49 -3.16
N GLY A 165 4.34 -11.63 -2.15
CA GLY A 165 5.53 -11.61 -1.29
C GLY A 165 6.73 -10.82 -1.83
N THR A 166 7.85 -10.95 -1.13
CA THR A 166 9.16 -10.35 -1.46
C THR A 166 9.94 -11.27 -2.40
N ARG A 167 10.67 -10.74 -3.37
CA ARG A 167 11.43 -11.53 -4.37
C ARG A 167 12.89 -11.19 -4.38
N SER A 168 13.22 -9.89 -4.25
CA SER A 168 14.58 -9.39 -4.29
C SER A 168 15.07 -8.96 -2.91
N VAL A 169 16.35 -9.06 -2.70
CA VAL A 169 17.06 -8.65 -1.48
C VAL A 169 17.40 -7.16 -1.52
N GLU A 170 18.07 -6.72 -2.58
CA GLU A 170 18.61 -5.36 -2.72
C GLU A 170 17.78 -4.49 -3.67
N ALA A 171 17.09 -5.09 -4.65
CA ALA A 171 16.22 -4.36 -5.56
C ALA A 171 14.85 -4.10 -4.94
N SER A 172 14.13 -3.09 -5.44
CA SER A 172 12.77 -2.78 -4.96
C SER A 172 11.81 -3.95 -5.16
N ASN A 173 10.97 -4.17 -4.16
CA ASN A 173 9.87 -5.14 -4.19
C ASN A 173 8.49 -4.48 -4.34
N GLU A 174 8.44 -3.15 -4.53
CA GLU A 174 7.20 -2.41 -4.73
C GLU A 174 6.60 -2.68 -6.11
N PRO A 175 5.27 -2.80 -6.22
CA PRO A 175 4.61 -2.96 -7.51
C PRO A 175 4.69 -1.68 -8.35
N LEU A 176 4.62 -1.84 -9.66
CA LEU A 176 4.55 -0.71 -10.58
C LEU A 176 3.17 -0.05 -10.51
N ILE A 177 3.13 1.26 -10.28
CA ILE A 177 1.90 2.05 -10.32
C ILE A 177 1.74 2.68 -11.71
N VAL A 178 0.57 2.45 -12.31
CA VAL A 178 0.21 3.00 -13.63
C VAL A 178 -1.13 3.71 -13.52
N VAL A 179 -1.17 5.02 -13.82
CA VAL A 179 -2.40 5.82 -13.77
C VAL A 179 -2.83 6.18 -15.18
N ASP A 180 -4.01 5.74 -15.62
CA ASP A 180 -4.54 5.94 -16.98
C ASP A 180 -3.55 5.58 -18.11
N GLY A 181 -2.71 4.58 -17.87
CA GLY A 181 -1.67 4.13 -18.81
C GLY A 181 -0.32 4.81 -18.67
N VAL A 182 -0.21 5.85 -17.86
CA VAL A 182 1.08 6.53 -17.58
C VAL A 182 1.83 5.79 -16.48
N VAL A 183 3.01 5.31 -16.82
CA VAL A 183 3.92 4.62 -15.91
C VAL A 183 4.65 5.66 -15.05
N ASP A 184 4.78 5.40 -13.73
CA ASP A 184 5.36 6.34 -12.74
C ASP A 184 4.73 7.75 -12.80
N ALA A 185 3.43 7.81 -13.03
CA ALA A 185 2.69 9.07 -13.01
C ALA A 185 2.69 9.74 -11.62
N ILE A 186 2.78 8.94 -10.58
CA ILE A 186 2.83 9.29 -9.16
C ILE A 186 3.90 8.48 -8.47
N SER A 187 4.45 9.02 -7.38
CA SER A 187 5.38 8.29 -6.51
C SER A 187 4.67 7.44 -5.46
N ASP A 188 3.47 7.85 -5.06
CA ASP A 188 2.70 7.28 -3.96
C ASP A 188 1.20 7.34 -4.30
N LEU A 189 0.43 6.30 -3.95
CA LEU A 189 -1.03 6.30 -4.09
C LEU A 189 -1.72 7.40 -3.26
N ASN A 190 -1.04 7.96 -2.27
CA ASN A 190 -1.50 9.14 -1.54
C ASN A 190 -1.57 10.41 -2.41
N ASP A 191 -0.87 10.48 -3.53
CA ASP A 191 -0.89 11.64 -4.41
C ASP A 191 -2.19 11.78 -5.20
N ILE A 192 -2.95 10.69 -5.37
CA ILE A 192 -4.23 10.72 -6.08
C ILE A 192 -5.43 10.85 -5.12
N ASN A 193 -6.43 11.62 -5.53
CA ASN A 193 -7.67 11.70 -4.77
C ASN A 193 -8.52 10.43 -5.00
N PRO A 194 -8.95 9.71 -3.94
CA PRO A 194 -9.83 8.55 -4.08
C PRO A 194 -11.11 8.83 -4.88
N GLU A 195 -11.67 10.06 -4.78
CA GLU A 195 -12.86 10.47 -5.51
C GLU A 195 -12.67 10.54 -7.04
N ASP A 196 -11.41 10.68 -7.51
CA ASP A 196 -11.09 10.67 -8.94
C ASP A 196 -10.94 9.27 -9.52
N ILE A 197 -10.87 8.23 -8.69
CA ILE A 197 -10.66 6.87 -9.12
C ILE A 197 -11.99 6.19 -9.48
N GLU A 198 -12.02 5.48 -10.60
CA GLU A 198 -13.12 4.61 -11.01
C GLU A 198 -12.88 3.17 -10.52
N SER A 199 -11.69 2.66 -10.77
CA SER A 199 -11.29 1.30 -10.36
C SER A 199 -9.78 1.15 -10.23
N ILE A 200 -9.38 0.15 -9.43
CA ILE A 200 -7.99 -0.27 -9.28
C ILE A 200 -7.90 -1.72 -9.70
N THR A 201 -7.06 -2.00 -10.68
CA THR A 201 -6.82 -3.35 -11.17
C THR A 201 -5.42 -3.79 -10.79
N VAL A 202 -5.31 -4.94 -10.12
CA VAL A 202 -4.03 -5.51 -9.71
C VAL A 202 -3.69 -6.70 -10.59
N LEU A 203 -2.57 -6.61 -11.31
CA LEU A 203 -2.02 -7.68 -12.15
C LEU A 203 -0.97 -8.44 -11.34
N LYS A 204 -1.13 -9.76 -11.19
CA LYS A 204 -0.37 -10.56 -10.24
C LYS A 204 0.56 -11.59 -10.87
N ASP A 205 0.27 -12.05 -12.08
CA ASP A 205 1.06 -13.10 -12.75
C ASP A 205 1.88 -12.58 -13.92
N ALA A 206 2.89 -13.34 -14.33
CA ALA A 206 3.80 -12.96 -15.41
C ALA A 206 3.08 -12.71 -16.74
N SER A 207 1.97 -13.38 -17.03
CA SER A 207 1.23 -13.17 -18.29
C SER A 207 0.50 -11.84 -18.33
N SER A 208 -0.13 -11.44 -17.23
CA SER A 208 -0.83 -10.15 -17.12
C SER A 208 0.15 -8.97 -17.04
N THR A 209 1.32 -9.16 -16.41
CA THR A 209 2.33 -8.11 -16.21
C THR A 209 3.37 -8.00 -17.33
N ALA A 210 3.51 -9.04 -18.20
CA ALA A 210 4.52 -9.11 -19.25
C ALA A 210 4.55 -7.87 -20.17
N ILE A 211 3.40 -7.26 -20.40
CA ILE A 211 3.28 -6.09 -21.25
C ILE A 211 3.96 -4.84 -20.63
N TYR A 212 4.16 -4.82 -19.30
CA TYR A 212 4.90 -3.79 -18.57
C TYR A 212 6.39 -4.13 -18.38
N GLY A 213 6.80 -5.32 -18.85
CA GLY A 213 8.18 -5.76 -18.91
C GLY A 213 8.81 -5.98 -17.54
N ALA A 214 10.08 -5.64 -17.47
CA ALA A 214 10.91 -5.81 -16.27
C ALA A 214 10.34 -5.14 -15.00
N ARG A 215 9.58 -4.08 -15.16
CA ARG A 215 8.97 -3.38 -14.02
C ARG A 215 7.73 -4.08 -13.47
N GLY A 216 7.19 -5.04 -14.23
CA GLY A 216 6.03 -5.84 -13.82
C GLY A 216 6.35 -7.04 -12.93
N ALA A 217 7.63 -7.31 -12.62
CA ALA A 217 8.02 -8.47 -11.82
C ALA A 217 7.32 -8.52 -10.45
N ASN A 218 7.21 -7.39 -9.78
CA ASN A 218 6.59 -7.27 -8.45
C ASN A 218 5.07 -7.05 -8.51
N GLY A 219 4.45 -7.26 -9.70
CA GLY A 219 3.06 -6.95 -9.96
C GLY A 219 2.85 -5.51 -10.44
N VAL A 220 1.63 -5.23 -10.93
CA VAL A 220 1.27 -3.91 -11.44
C VAL A 220 -0.08 -3.48 -10.87
N ILE A 221 -0.15 -2.25 -10.40
CA ILE A 221 -1.37 -1.60 -9.92
C ILE A 221 -1.81 -0.60 -10.99
N LEU A 222 -2.90 -0.91 -11.68
CA LEU A 222 -3.51 -0.04 -12.68
C LEU A 222 -4.60 0.79 -12.03
N VAL A 223 -4.40 2.08 -11.93
CA VAL A 223 -5.41 3.02 -11.46
C VAL A 223 -6.13 3.60 -12.67
N THR A 224 -7.41 3.28 -12.80
CA THR A 224 -8.28 3.87 -13.82
C THR A 224 -9.06 4.99 -13.17
N THR A 225 -8.97 6.17 -13.75
CA THR A 225 -9.64 7.33 -13.21
C THR A 225 -10.99 7.56 -13.92
N ARG A 226 -11.91 8.21 -13.21
CA ARG A 226 -13.26 8.51 -13.73
C ARG A 226 -13.20 9.26 -15.05
N GLN A 227 -14.19 8.96 -15.87
CA GLN A 227 -14.45 9.65 -17.13
C GLN A 227 -15.60 10.63 -16.95
N GLY A 228 -15.71 11.61 -17.84
CA GLY A 228 -16.84 12.55 -17.85
C GLY A 228 -18.16 11.82 -18.06
N GLY A 229 -19.15 12.17 -17.24
CA GLY A 229 -20.54 11.71 -17.32
C GLY A 229 -21.49 12.90 -17.50
N GLY A 230 -22.78 12.61 -17.62
CA GLY A 230 -23.80 13.65 -17.81
C GLY A 230 -23.89 14.15 -19.27
N ASN A 231 -24.57 15.29 -19.48
CA ASN A 231 -24.77 15.94 -20.78
C ASN A 231 -24.11 17.33 -20.75
N LEU A 232 -23.53 17.81 -21.84
CA LEU A 232 -22.99 19.17 -21.94
C LEU A 232 -24.00 20.27 -21.57
N LYS A 233 -25.28 20.08 -21.89
CA LYS A 233 -26.34 21.02 -21.53
C LYS A 233 -26.74 20.96 -20.04
N ARG A 234 -26.47 19.84 -19.37
CA ARG A 234 -26.67 19.62 -17.93
C ARG A 234 -25.47 18.85 -17.37
N PRO A 235 -24.38 19.54 -17.02
CA PRO A 235 -23.22 18.92 -16.43
C PRO A 235 -23.59 18.14 -15.16
N ASN A 236 -22.86 17.07 -14.88
CA ASN A 236 -22.94 16.39 -13.60
C ASN A 236 -21.97 17.08 -12.63
N VAL A 237 -22.51 17.68 -11.59
CA VAL A 237 -21.73 18.30 -10.51
C VAL A 237 -21.88 17.43 -9.27
N ALA A 238 -20.77 17.00 -8.72
CA ALA A 238 -20.71 16.23 -7.47
C ALA A 238 -19.85 16.99 -6.45
N PHE A 239 -20.39 17.16 -5.26
CA PHE A 239 -19.65 17.72 -4.13
C PHE A 239 -19.67 16.71 -2.99
N HIS A 240 -18.50 16.38 -2.50
CA HIS A 240 -18.29 15.47 -1.38
C HIS A 240 -17.57 16.20 -0.24
N THR A 241 -18.04 16.02 0.99
CA THR A 241 -17.35 16.49 2.18
C THR A 241 -17.38 15.44 3.28
N SER A 242 -16.26 15.32 3.99
CA SER A 242 -16.12 14.47 5.16
C SER A 242 -15.42 15.24 6.27
N ILE A 243 -15.98 15.18 7.48
CA ILE A 243 -15.36 15.72 8.69
C ILE A 243 -15.28 14.60 9.70
N GLY A 244 -14.11 14.43 10.32
CA GLY A 244 -13.86 13.32 11.25
C GLY A 244 -12.97 13.71 12.42
N PHE A 245 -12.99 12.86 13.43
CA PHE A 245 -12.18 12.98 14.63
C PHE A 245 -11.35 11.71 14.80
N SER A 246 -10.05 11.89 14.93
CA SER A 246 -9.05 10.85 15.08
C SER A 246 -8.51 10.85 16.51
N GLN A 247 -8.42 9.68 17.13
CA GLN A 247 -7.89 9.55 18.49
C GLN A 247 -7.05 8.28 18.62
N LEU A 248 -6.24 8.23 19.66
CA LEU A 248 -5.48 7.05 20.03
C LEU A 248 -6.43 5.88 20.35
N PRO A 249 -6.26 4.68 19.78
CA PRO A 249 -7.22 3.58 19.94
C PRO A 249 -7.19 2.90 21.31
N GLY A 250 -6.17 3.16 22.14
CA GLY A 250 -5.98 2.58 23.48
C GLY A 250 -4.70 3.05 24.12
N LYS A 251 -4.37 2.56 25.29
CA LYS A 251 -3.11 2.85 26.02
C LYS A 251 -2.17 1.66 25.90
N LEU A 252 -0.87 1.94 25.90
CA LEU A 252 0.17 0.94 26.06
C LEU A 252 0.21 0.51 27.53
N ASP A 253 0.41 -0.78 27.78
CA ASP A 253 0.47 -1.32 29.15
C ASP A 253 1.88 -1.12 29.76
N ILE A 254 2.19 0.16 30.06
CA ILE A 254 3.43 0.61 30.73
C ILE A 254 3.14 1.05 32.16
N MET A 255 4.16 1.12 33.00
CA MET A 255 4.03 1.50 34.40
C MET A 255 3.59 2.95 34.54
N ASN A 256 2.66 3.21 35.46
CA ASN A 256 2.38 4.53 35.98
C ASN A 256 3.42 4.96 37.05
N ALA A 257 3.35 6.19 37.55
CA ALA A 257 4.31 6.71 38.49
C ALA A 257 4.43 5.89 39.79
N SER A 258 3.31 5.45 40.34
CA SER A 258 3.29 4.60 41.55
C SER A 258 3.92 3.24 41.30
N GLU A 259 3.62 2.61 40.19
CA GLU A 259 4.19 1.33 39.79
C GLU A 259 5.69 1.44 39.50
N PHE A 260 6.09 2.50 38.79
CA PHE A 260 7.48 2.78 38.49
C PHE A 260 8.30 3.07 39.77
N ALA A 261 7.74 3.84 40.70
CA ALA A 261 8.38 4.12 42.00
C ALA A 261 8.65 2.82 42.81
N ARG A 262 7.68 1.87 42.78
CA ARG A 262 7.88 0.55 43.37
C ARG A 262 8.99 -0.23 42.67
N TYR A 263 8.95 -0.28 41.34
CA TYR A 263 9.98 -0.93 40.52
C TYR A 263 11.38 -0.34 40.81
N ARG A 264 11.50 0.98 40.94
CA ARG A 264 12.77 1.66 41.27
C ARG A 264 13.25 1.37 42.71
N ASN A 265 12.33 1.25 43.65
CA ASN A 265 12.72 0.84 45.02
C ASN A 265 13.29 -0.59 45.05
N ASP A 266 12.82 -1.47 44.18
CA ASP A 266 13.35 -2.83 44.05
C ASP A 266 14.78 -2.83 43.54
N LEU A 267 15.17 -1.87 42.69
CA LEU A 267 16.53 -1.69 42.22
C LEU A 267 17.52 -1.46 43.37
N TYR A 268 17.13 -0.69 44.36
CA TYR A 268 18.00 -0.37 45.54
C TYR A 268 18.11 -1.55 46.51
N MET A 269 17.15 -2.44 46.52
CA MET A 269 17.21 -3.65 47.33
C MET A 269 18.17 -4.71 46.77
N ILE A 270 18.58 -4.59 45.51
CA ILE A 270 19.55 -5.42 44.85
C ILE A 270 20.84 -4.61 44.73
N ASP A 271 21.57 -4.43 45.85
CA ASP A 271 22.84 -3.68 45.86
C ASP A 271 23.82 -4.26 44.85
N LYS A 272 24.42 -3.40 44.05
CA LYS A 272 25.45 -3.73 43.06
C LYS A 272 26.68 -4.37 43.65
N ASN A 273 26.97 -4.13 44.95
CA ASN A 273 28.19 -4.53 45.63
C ASN A 273 27.98 -5.68 46.67
N ASP A 274 26.73 -5.94 47.04
CA ASP A 274 26.41 -7.02 47.97
C ASP A 274 25.24 -7.84 47.45
N PRO A 275 25.49 -9.00 46.86
CA PRO A 275 24.43 -9.87 46.30
C PRO A 275 23.60 -10.54 47.41
N LYS A 276 23.81 -10.23 48.68
CA LYS A 276 23.08 -10.83 49.79
C LYS A 276 21.72 -10.16 49.93
N PRO A 277 20.62 -10.92 49.86
CA PRO A 277 19.25 -10.40 49.83
C PRO A 277 18.77 -9.76 51.14
N ASN A 278 19.60 -9.59 52.14
CA ASN A 278 19.20 -9.22 53.50
C ASN A 278 19.78 -7.89 54.01
N THR A 279 20.32 -7.04 53.15
CA THR A 279 20.75 -5.72 53.61
C THR A 279 19.50 -4.85 53.84
N PRO A 280 19.22 -4.40 55.07
CA PRO A 280 18.10 -3.52 55.29
C PRO A 280 18.34 -2.24 54.55
N VAL A 281 17.50 -1.89 53.60
CA VAL A 281 17.65 -0.66 52.83
C VAL A 281 17.37 0.53 53.74
N SER A 282 18.41 1.21 54.15
CA SER A 282 18.30 2.46 54.93
C SER A 282 17.90 3.66 54.04
N GLY A 283 17.43 3.46 52.83
CA GLY A 283 17.02 4.50 51.93
C GLY A 283 16.21 4.03 50.77
N LEU A 284 14.90 3.82 50.90
CA LEU A 284 14.00 3.79 49.77
C LEU A 284 14.13 5.10 49.00
N ILE A 285 14.33 5.08 47.68
CA ILE A 285 14.33 6.28 46.84
C ILE A 285 12.99 7.01 47.03
N TYR A 286 11.91 6.23 46.99
CA TYR A 286 10.55 6.74 47.17
C TYR A 286 9.96 6.17 48.46
N LYS A 287 9.82 7.01 49.47
CA LYS A 287 9.32 6.60 50.81
C LYS A 287 7.88 6.13 50.77
N ASP A 288 7.05 6.73 49.91
CA ASP A 288 5.64 6.37 49.70
C ASP A 288 5.31 6.23 48.22
N PRO A 289 5.68 5.10 47.60
CA PRO A 289 5.48 4.90 46.17
C PRO A 289 3.99 4.87 45.75
N LEU A 290 3.06 4.55 46.68
CA LEU A 290 1.62 4.51 46.37
C LEU A 290 1.01 5.89 46.18
N SER A 291 1.59 6.94 46.78
CA SER A 291 1.13 8.33 46.65
C SER A 291 1.75 9.06 45.47
N MET A 292 2.72 8.42 44.75
CA MET A 292 3.40 9.06 43.65
C MET A 292 2.49 9.38 42.48
N THR A 293 2.50 10.63 42.07
CA THR A 293 1.90 11.12 40.81
C THR A 293 3.00 11.48 39.83
N GLY A 294 2.72 11.38 38.53
CA GLY A 294 3.72 11.68 37.52
C GLY A 294 3.10 11.96 36.17
N THR A 295 3.92 12.00 35.14
CA THR A 295 3.54 12.33 33.79
C THR A 295 3.14 11.08 33.00
N ASP A 296 1.92 11.03 32.46
CA ASP A 296 1.56 10.11 31.38
C ASP A 296 2.06 10.71 30.07
N TRP A 297 3.27 10.34 29.66
CA TRP A 297 3.96 10.91 28.51
C TRP A 297 3.22 10.66 27.20
N ILE A 298 2.46 9.58 27.10
CA ILE A 298 1.66 9.30 25.90
C ILE A 298 0.49 10.27 25.81
N ASP A 299 -0.23 10.48 26.91
CA ASP A 299 -1.32 11.46 26.95
C ASP A 299 -0.78 12.89 26.77
N GLU A 300 0.42 13.20 27.31
CA GLU A 300 1.06 14.53 27.20
C GLU A 300 1.36 14.94 25.75
N VAL A 301 1.68 14.00 24.87
CA VAL A 301 2.06 14.28 23.47
C VAL A 301 0.98 13.94 22.45
N THR A 302 -0.18 13.41 22.90
CA THR A 302 -1.26 13.03 22.01
C THR A 302 -2.48 13.95 22.13
N ARG A 303 -3.26 14.02 21.06
CA ARG A 303 -4.47 14.84 20.96
C ARG A 303 -5.55 14.17 20.13
N VAL A 304 -6.74 14.73 20.15
CA VAL A 304 -7.77 14.42 19.14
C VAL A 304 -7.47 15.23 17.88
N GLY A 305 -7.16 14.55 16.78
CA GLY A 305 -6.89 15.18 15.49
C GLY A 305 -8.18 15.38 14.68
N LEU A 306 -8.28 16.51 14.00
CA LEU A 306 -9.39 16.84 13.09
C LEU A 306 -9.03 16.36 11.66
N TYR A 307 -9.97 15.67 11.02
CA TYR A 307 -9.90 15.30 9.62
C TYR A 307 -10.95 16.06 8.80
N GLN A 308 -10.55 16.67 7.70
CA GLN A 308 -11.42 17.39 6.79
C GLN A 308 -11.11 17.03 5.35
N ASN A 309 -12.13 16.76 4.56
CA ASN A 309 -11.98 16.52 3.12
C ASN A 309 -13.12 17.16 2.35
N TYR A 310 -12.78 17.91 1.30
CA TYR A 310 -13.71 18.58 0.41
C TYR A 310 -13.33 18.25 -1.03
N ALA A 311 -14.24 17.71 -1.81
CA ALA A 311 -14.00 17.35 -3.20
C ALA A 311 -15.15 17.83 -4.10
N LEU A 312 -14.82 18.51 -5.18
CA LEU A 312 -15.73 18.99 -6.20
C LEU A 312 -15.37 18.38 -7.55
N GLY A 313 -16.34 17.74 -8.20
CA GLY A 313 -16.20 17.20 -9.54
C GLY A 313 -17.23 17.76 -10.49
N ILE A 314 -16.81 18.21 -11.67
CA ILE A 314 -17.69 18.71 -12.73
C ILE A 314 -17.40 17.91 -14.00
N SER A 315 -18.40 17.30 -14.59
CA SER A 315 -18.22 16.51 -15.79
C SER A 315 -19.37 16.70 -16.79
N GLY A 316 -19.04 16.58 -18.07
CA GLY A 316 -20.02 16.67 -19.13
C GLY A 316 -19.57 15.95 -20.39
N ARG A 317 -20.54 15.56 -21.22
CA ARG A 317 -20.30 14.78 -22.44
C ARG A 317 -21.26 15.17 -23.55
N ASP A 318 -20.77 15.19 -24.76
CA ASP A 318 -21.60 15.19 -25.98
C ASP A 318 -21.05 14.16 -26.98
N LYS A 319 -21.47 14.24 -28.22
CA LYS A 319 -21.04 13.33 -29.29
C LYS A 319 -19.55 13.37 -29.57
N ASN A 320 -18.91 14.53 -29.42
CA ASN A 320 -17.53 14.78 -29.84
C ASN A 320 -16.62 15.11 -28.66
N ASN A 321 -17.17 15.50 -27.52
CA ASN A 321 -16.41 15.98 -26.37
C ASN A 321 -16.80 15.24 -25.11
N ASN A 322 -15.81 14.97 -24.27
CA ASN A 322 -15.98 14.44 -22.93
C ASN A 322 -14.98 15.15 -22.01
N TYR A 323 -15.47 15.74 -20.92
CA TYR A 323 -14.59 16.40 -19.96
C TYR A 323 -14.93 16.04 -18.52
N LEU A 324 -13.90 16.07 -17.69
CA LEU A 324 -13.98 16.02 -16.24
C LEU A 324 -12.96 17.01 -15.68
N VAL A 325 -13.40 17.83 -14.75
CA VAL A 325 -12.55 18.70 -13.94
C VAL A 325 -12.86 18.39 -12.49
N SER A 326 -11.85 18.11 -11.68
CA SER A 326 -12.00 17.89 -10.25
C SER A 326 -11.01 18.73 -9.47
N PHE A 327 -11.41 19.07 -8.25
CA PHE A 327 -10.60 19.77 -7.27
C PHE A 327 -10.88 19.17 -5.90
N SER A 328 -9.85 19.01 -5.08
CA SER A 328 -10.00 18.59 -3.69
C SER A 328 -9.01 19.27 -2.75
N TYR A 329 -9.47 19.48 -1.52
CA TYR A 329 -8.68 19.86 -0.36
C TYR A 329 -8.88 18.84 0.75
N ASN A 330 -7.78 18.37 1.31
CA ASN A 330 -7.78 17.45 2.44
C ASN A 330 -6.83 18.00 3.51
N ASP A 331 -7.30 18.03 4.74
CA ASP A 331 -6.52 18.35 5.94
C ASP A 331 -6.70 17.24 6.97
N ASN A 332 -5.61 16.65 7.40
CA ASN A 332 -5.58 15.54 8.33
C ASN A 332 -4.60 15.84 9.46
N GLU A 333 -5.13 16.32 10.58
CA GLU A 333 -4.32 16.48 11.78
C GLU A 333 -3.99 15.14 12.39
N GLY A 334 -2.73 14.98 12.79
CA GLY A 334 -2.27 13.78 13.49
C GLY A 334 -2.74 13.73 14.94
N ILE A 335 -2.78 12.52 15.49
CA ILE A 335 -3.08 12.27 16.91
C ILE A 335 -1.92 12.64 17.84
N MET A 336 -0.75 12.98 17.30
CA MET A 336 0.36 13.58 18.04
C MET A 336 0.47 15.06 17.72
N ASP A 337 0.82 15.83 18.72
CA ASP A 337 1.03 17.28 18.58
C ASP A 337 2.09 17.58 17.52
N GLY A 338 1.85 18.62 16.73
CA GLY A 338 2.76 19.07 15.68
C GLY A 338 2.75 18.22 14.41
N THR A 339 2.02 17.11 14.37
CA THR A 339 1.95 16.24 13.17
C THR A 339 0.69 16.47 12.35
N GLY A 340 0.78 16.25 11.04
CA GLY A 340 -0.38 16.39 10.15
C GLY A 340 -0.02 16.38 8.67
N GLN A 341 -1.05 16.40 7.84
CA GLN A 341 -0.92 16.49 6.38
C GLN A 341 -2.01 17.36 5.77
N GLN A 342 -1.61 18.29 4.91
CA GLN A 342 -2.50 19.04 4.03
C GLN A 342 -2.25 18.65 2.58
N LYS A 343 -3.32 18.48 1.80
CA LYS A 343 -3.24 18.10 0.39
C LYS A 343 -4.24 18.89 -0.45
N ILE A 344 -3.75 19.47 -1.53
CA ILE A 344 -4.55 20.08 -2.58
C ILE A 344 -4.33 19.30 -3.85
N SER A 345 -5.38 18.85 -4.52
CA SER A 345 -5.27 18.22 -5.81
C SER A 345 -6.28 18.74 -6.82
N GLY A 346 -5.85 18.85 -8.07
CA GLY A 346 -6.66 19.25 -9.19
C GLY A 346 -6.42 18.37 -10.40
N ARG A 347 -7.46 18.10 -11.17
CA ARG A 347 -7.38 17.25 -12.35
C ARG A 347 -8.25 17.76 -13.47
N VAL A 348 -7.73 17.62 -14.69
CA VAL A 348 -8.46 17.91 -15.93
C VAL A 348 -8.29 16.73 -16.87
N LYS A 349 -9.39 16.12 -17.30
CA LYS A 349 -9.39 15.12 -18.36
C LYS A 349 -10.34 15.58 -19.46
N TYR A 350 -9.81 15.73 -20.67
CA TYR A 350 -10.56 16.17 -21.82
C TYR A 350 -10.31 15.28 -23.01
N THR A 351 -11.37 14.69 -23.56
CA THR A 351 -11.34 13.87 -24.78
C THR A 351 -12.15 14.55 -25.87
N ARG A 352 -11.56 14.71 -27.05
CA ARG A 352 -12.21 15.23 -28.24
C ARG A 352 -12.08 14.28 -29.41
N GLN A 353 -13.19 13.99 -30.07
CA GLN A 353 -13.22 13.34 -31.37
C GLN A 353 -12.84 14.37 -32.43
N LEU A 354 -11.61 14.31 -32.97
CA LEU A 354 -11.12 15.24 -34.00
C LEU A 354 -11.67 14.88 -35.36
N TYR A 355 -11.58 13.58 -35.71
CA TYR A 355 -12.13 13.02 -36.95
C TYR A 355 -12.85 11.71 -36.62
N LYS A 356 -13.68 11.17 -37.50
CA LYS A 356 -14.35 9.89 -37.28
C LYS A 356 -13.39 8.74 -36.97
N TRP A 357 -12.14 8.88 -37.38
CA TRP A 357 -11.08 7.89 -37.21
C TRP A 357 -10.01 8.29 -36.19
N MET A 358 -10.09 9.49 -35.56
CA MET A 358 -9.07 9.98 -34.62
C MET A 358 -9.69 10.73 -33.46
N SER A 359 -9.33 10.34 -32.25
CA SER A 359 -9.62 11.11 -31.02
C SER A 359 -8.33 11.43 -30.26
N MET A 360 -8.40 12.53 -29.50
CA MET A 360 -7.33 13.03 -28.67
C MET A 360 -7.82 13.14 -27.24
N THR A 361 -7.05 12.63 -26.28
CA THR A 361 -7.33 12.76 -24.86
C THR A 361 -6.16 13.46 -24.18
N TYR A 362 -6.42 14.57 -23.53
CA TYR A 362 -5.52 15.21 -22.58
C TYR A 362 -5.92 14.80 -21.16
N ASN A 363 -4.96 14.43 -20.33
CA ASN A 363 -5.15 14.14 -18.92
C ASN A 363 -4.00 14.77 -18.13
N GLY A 364 -4.34 15.79 -17.36
CA GLY A 364 -3.42 16.48 -16.47
C GLY A 364 -3.90 16.39 -15.04
N PHE A 365 -2.98 16.13 -14.11
CA PHE A 365 -3.26 16.28 -12.70
C PHE A 365 -2.11 16.96 -12.00
N TYR A 366 -2.45 17.66 -10.93
CA TYR A 366 -1.53 18.36 -10.05
C TYR A 366 -1.91 18.06 -8.61
N THR A 367 -0.91 17.74 -7.79
CA THR A 367 -1.07 17.56 -6.35
C THR A 367 0.03 18.31 -5.63
N TRP A 368 -0.36 19.11 -4.66
CA TRP A 368 0.52 19.69 -3.66
C TRP A 368 0.17 19.11 -2.30
N ARG A 369 1.18 18.68 -1.55
CA ARG A 369 1.03 18.09 -0.23
C ARG A 369 2.09 18.65 0.70
N LYS A 370 1.64 19.19 1.83
CA LYS A 370 2.48 19.54 2.98
C LYS A 370 2.27 18.47 4.05
N GLN A 371 3.35 17.95 4.58
CA GLN A 371 3.35 17.00 5.69
C GLN A 371 4.22 17.57 6.80
N ASN A 372 3.73 17.50 8.03
CA ASN A 372 4.49 17.73 9.24
C ASN A 372 4.70 16.36 9.90
N PRO A 373 5.82 15.68 9.62
CA PRO A 373 6.09 14.35 10.15
C PRO A 373 6.36 14.39 11.65
N ALA A 374 6.20 13.25 12.31
CA ALA A 374 6.69 13.10 13.66
C ALA A 374 8.20 13.37 13.72
N VAL A 375 8.64 14.12 14.72
CA VAL A 375 10.05 14.48 14.87
C VAL A 375 10.87 13.26 15.22
N THR A 376 11.89 12.97 14.42
CA THR A 376 12.90 11.96 14.73
C THR A 376 14.18 12.68 15.14
N GLN A 377 14.72 12.37 16.30
CA GLN A 377 16.05 12.86 16.69
C GLN A 377 17.15 12.29 15.79
N ILE A 378 18.24 13.04 15.65
CA ILE A 378 19.49 12.56 15.07
C ILE A 378 19.94 11.33 15.88
N GLY A 379 19.94 10.15 15.27
CA GLY A 379 20.19 8.88 15.96
C GLY A 379 18.95 7.99 16.13
N GLY A 380 17.78 8.36 15.57
CA GLY A 380 16.64 7.47 15.40
C GLY A 380 15.61 7.46 16.51
N THR A 381 15.61 8.46 17.44
CA THR A 381 14.56 8.60 18.45
C THR A 381 13.42 9.47 17.92
N SER A 382 12.22 8.91 17.79
CA SER A 382 11.01 9.70 17.52
C SER A 382 10.45 10.25 18.82
N GLN A 383 9.74 11.38 18.76
CA GLN A 383 9.06 11.96 19.93
C GLN A 383 8.12 10.94 20.59
N TYR A 384 7.43 10.12 19.81
CA TYR A 384 6.54 9.10 20.31
C TYR A 384 7.30 7.94 21.00
N ARG A 385 8.41 7.50 20.41
CA ARG A 385 9.29 6.52 21.02
C ARG A 385 9.82 7.01 22.37
N SER A 386 10.25 8.29 22.46
CA SER A 386 10.68 8.88 23.73
C SER A 386 9.55 8.91 24.76
N ALA A 387 8.30 9.18 24.33
CA ALA A 387 7.14 9.17 25.22
C ALA A 387 6.79 7.77 25.76
N GLN A 388 7.15 6.69 25.04
CA GLN A 388 6.92 5.32 25.51
C GLN A 388 7.85 4.93 26.67
N TYR A 389 9.12 5.35 26.62
CA TYR A 389 10.08 4.90 27.60
C TYR A 389 10.59 5.98 28.56
N LEU A 390 10.19 7.24 28.41
CA LEU A 390 10.59 8.23 29.40
C LEU A 390 9.88 7.91 30.71
N SER A 391 10.66 7.99 31.81
CA SER A 391 10.14 7.71 33.15
C SER A 391 8.96 8.62 33.49
N PRO A 392 7.88 8.09 34.09
CA PRO A 392 6.75 8.88 34.53
C PRO A 392 7.12 9.84 35.69
N MET A 393 8.30 9.68 36.28
CA MET A 393 8.78 10.56 37.37
C MET A 393 9.39 11.87 36.86
N ILE A 394 9.55 12.01 35.57
CA ILE A 394 10.09 13.20 34.90
C ILE A 394 8.91 14.13 34.54
N SER A 395 9.07 15.44 34.83
CA SER A 395 8.09 16.46 34.47
C SER A 395 8.35 17.00 33.05
N PRO A 396 7.32 17.50 32.33
CA PRO A 396 7.49 18.18 31.04
C PRO A 396 8.40 19.41 31.08
N THR A 397 8.64 19.97 32.25
CA THR A 397 9.52 21.13 32.48
C THR A 397 10.95 20.76 32.85
N ASP A 398 11.23 19.47 33.12
CA ASP A 398 12.56 19.04 33.52
C ASP A 398 13.53 19.07 32.34
N ILE A 399 14.69 19.67 32.54
CA ILE A 399 15.79 19.77 31.59
C ILE A 399 16.98 18.86 31.98
N PHE A 400 16.99 18.36 33.22
CA PHE A 400 17.95 17.38 33.74
C PHE A 400 17.18 16.13 34.13
N ASN A 401 17.78 14.96 33.95
CA ASN A 401 17.14 13.70 34.34
C ASN A 401 17.28 13.53 35.88
N PRO A 402 16.20 13.65 36.66
CA PRO A 402 16.27 13.53 38.12
C PRO A 402 16.56 12.12 38.61
N LEU A 403 16.63 11.13 37.71
CA LEU A 403 16.89 9.73 38.02
C LEU A 403 18.35 9.33 37.80
N GLU A 404 19.14 10.20 37.24
CA GLU A 404 20.56 9.97 36.94
C GLU A 404 21.40 10.98 37.72
N ASP A 405 22.50 10.54 38.33
CA ASP A 405 23.50 11.42 38.95
C ASP A 405 24.38 12.08 37.88
N ASP A 406 23.71 12.67 36.88
CA ASP A 406 24.34 13.29 35.72
C ASP A 406 23.75 14.68 35.52
N GLU A 407 24.56 15.68 35.52
CA GLU A 407 24.14 17.08 35.29
C GLU A 407 23.91 17.39 33.81
N ARG A 408 24.05 16.41 32.89
CA ARG A 408 23.79 16.62 31.48
C ARG A 408 22.32 16.85 31.21
N ARG A 409 22.07 17.83 30.35
CA ARG A 409 20.72 18.14 29.91
C ARG A 409 20.19 17.01 29.02
N PHE A 410 18.88 16.81 29.06
CA PHE A 410 18.20 15.85 28.21
C PHE A 410 16.96 16.45 27.55
N ASP A 411 16.52 15.88 26.45
CA ASP A 411 15.36 16.33 25.70
C ASP A 411 14.15 15.44 26.00
N ASN A 412 13.19 15.95 26.73
CA ASN A 412 11.91 15.28 26.90
C ASN A 412 11.02 15.44 25.65
N PRO A 413 10.00 14.59 25.44
CA PRO A 413 9.15 14.63 24.25
C PRO A 413 8.48 15.98 23.99
N ARG A 414 8.06 16.69 25.04
CA ARG A 414 7.44 18.02 24.94
C ARG A 414 8.46 19.08 24.47
N ALA A 415 9.66 19.03 25.02
CA ALA A 415 10.76 19.91 24.59
C ALA A 415 11.10 19.68 23.10
N ILE A 416 11.14 18.41 22.65
CA ILE A 416 11.37 18.06 21.25
C ILE A 416 10.28 18.65 20.34
N ILE A 417 8.99 18.48 20.70
CA ILE A 417 7.85 19.02 19.94
C ILE A 417 7.94 20.53 19.81
N ASN A 418 8.21 21.22 20.92
CA ASN A 418 8.19 22.68 20.96
C ASN A 418 9.41 23.32 20.25
N ASN A 419 10.54 22.60 20.19
CA ASN A 419 11.82 23.13 19.69
C ASN A 419 12.28 22.50 18.37
N THR A 420 11.41 21.77 17.68
CA THR A 420 11.76 21.21 16.37
C THR A 420 10.68 21.51 15.34
N THR A 421 11.06 22.14 14.24
CA THR A 421 10.21 22.31 13.06
C THR A 421 10.61 21.31 12.01
N TYR A 422 9.65 20.51 11.53
CA TYR A 422 9.89 19.51 10.51
C TYR A 422 8.76 19.54 9.47
N GLU A 423 9.11 19.89 8.23
CA GLU A 423 8.15 20.04 7.13
C GLU A 423 8.63 19.30 5.88
N ARG A 424 7.72 18.62 5.24
CA ARG A 424 7.92 18.00 3.92
C ARG A 424 6.89 18.52 2.94
N PHE A 425 7.35 18.93 1.78
CA PHE A 425 6.50 19.35 0.67
C PHE A 425 6.67 18.39 -0.49
N TYR A 426 5.57 17.98 -1.05
CA TYR A 426 5.53 17.16 -2.26
C TYR A 426 4.72 17.89 -3.31
N THR A 427 5.25 17.97 -4.51
CA THR A 427 4.54 18.48 -5.67
C THR A 427 4.63 17.46 -6.78
N THR A 428 3.49 17.00 -7.26
CA THR A 428 3.37 16.04 -8.35
C THR A 428 2.57 16.68 -9.47
N ALA A 429 3.16 16.84 -10.64
CA ALA A 429 2.50 17.36 -11.84
C ALA A 429 2.69 16.37 -12.98
N THR A 430 1.62 15.74 -13.44
CA THR A 430 1.66 14.78 -14.55
C THR A 430 0.72 15.23 -15.66
N ASN A 431 1.25 15.28 -16.88
CA ASN A 431 0.51 15.62 -18.09
C ASN A 431 0.67 14.51 -19.12
N SER A 432 -0.42 14.06 -19.69
CA SER A 432 -0.39 13.08 -20.78
C SER A 432 -1.31 13.46 -21.92
N LEU A 433 -0.86 13.17 -23.13
CA LEU A 433 -1.60 13.32 -24.38
C LEU A 433 -1.69 11.95 -25.07
N THR A 434 -2.90 11.47 -25.23
CA THR A 434 -3.19 10.20 -25.91
C THR A 434 -3.86 10.47 -27.23
N LEU A 435 -3.34 9.88 -28.31
CA LEU A 435 -3.94 9.84 -29.63
C LEU A 435 -4.45 8.44 -29.90
N ASP A 436 -5.76 8.29 -30.11
CA ASP A 436 -6.38 7.05 -30.52
C ASP A 436 -6.80 7.18 -32.00
N ILE A 437 -6.15 6.39 -32.86
CA ILE A 437 -6.28 6.45 -34.33
C ILE A 437 -6.83 5.12 -34.84
N LYS A 438 -7.92 5.16 -35.59
CA LYS A 438 -8.57 4.00 -36.21
C LYS A 438 -8.58 4.17 -37.73
N PRO A 439 -7.42 3.98 -38.42
CA PRO A 439 -7.27 4.33 -39.82
C PRO A 439 -8.15 3.46 -40.75
N ILE A 440 -8.35 2.21 -40.37
CA ILE A 440 -9.22 1.26 -41.07
C ILE A 440 -10.07 0.48 -40.04
N LYS A 441 -11.10 -0.16 -40.51
CA LYS A 441 -11.98 -1.02 -39.67
C LYS A 441 -11.15 -2.08 -38.94
N ASN A 442 -11.37 -2.23 -37.64
CA ASN A 442 -10.74 -3.19 -36.74
C ASN A 442 -9.23 -2.95 -36.44
N MET A 443 -8.61 -1.90 -36.93
CA MET A 443 -7.26 -1.46 -36.58
C MET A 443 -7.33 -0.32 -35.58
N ALA A 444 -6.50 -0.37 -34.54
CA ALA A 444 -6.34 0.73 -33.59
C ALA A 444 -4.83 1.00 -33.38
N ILE A 445 -4.48 2.27 -33.48
CA ILE A 445 -3.15 2.78 -33.12
C ILE A 445 -3.37 3.71 -31.93
N LYS A 446 -2.73 3.45 -30.81
CA LYS A 446 -2.75 4.30 -29.63
C LYS A 446 -1.33 4.77 -29.35
N SER A 447 -1.14 6.10 -29.28
CA SER A 447 0.13 6.69 -28.89
C SER A 447 -0.09 7.64 -27.73
N GLN A 448 0.62 7.44 -26.63
CA GLN A 448 0.53 8.23 -25.41
C GLN A 448 1.90 8.83 -25.09
N PHE A 449 1.93 10.14 -24.99
CA PHE A 449 3.08 10.92 -24.52
C PHE A 449 2.79 11.39 -23.11
N SER A 450 3.75 11.28 -22.20
CA SER A 450 3.59 11.80 -20.85
C SER A 450 4.84 12.50 -20.35
N TYR A 451 4.62 13.53 -19.54
CA TYR A 451 5.62 14.25 -18.78
C TYR A 451 5.17 14.38 -17.33
N SER A 452 6.03 13.93 -16.40
CA SER A 452 5.82 14.07 -14.97
C SER A 452 6.97 14.87 -14.34
N ASP A 453 6.64 15.80 -13.46
CA ASP A 453 7.57 16.58 -12.61
C ASP A 453 7.16 16.32 -11.15
N LEU A 454 8.00 15.59 -10.43
CA LEU A 454 7.83 15.29 -9.02
C LEU A 454 8.90 16.02 -8.24
N ARG A 455 8.50 16.75 -7.22
CA ARG A 455 9.42 17.48 -6.34
C ARG A 455 9.11 17.14 -4.89
N ARG A 456 10.16 16.89 -4.14
CA ARG A 456 10.11 16.74 -2.69
C ARG A 456 11.09 17.73 -2.09
N SER A 457 10.61 18.56 -1.17
CA SER A 457 11.45 19.41 -0.34
C SER A 457 11.23 19.00 1.12
N GLU A 458 12.30 18.85 1.85
CA GLU A 458 12.28 18.46 3.26
C GLU A 458 13.12 19.47 4.04
N PHE A 459 12.51 20.05 5.07
CA PHE A 459 13.09 21.09 5.89
C PHE A 459 12.99 20.68 7.35
N LYS A 460 14.12 20.59 8.04
CA LYS A 460 14.18 20.30 9.47
C LYS A 460 15.03 21.33 10.18
N TYR A 461 14.51 21.84 11.25
CA TYR A 461 15.22 22.76 12.14
C TYR A 461 15.05 22.31 13.59
N VAL A 462 16.15 22.22 14.31
CA VAL A 462 16.19 22.00 15.75
C VAL A 462 16.69 23.29 16.38
N SER A 463 15.87 23.88 17.26
CA SER A 463 16.15 25.16 17.91
C SER A 463 17.34 25.04 18.86
N SER A 464 18.07 26.15 19.01
CA SER A 464 19.09 26.31 20.05
C SER A 464 18.51 26.25 21.49
N GLN A 465 17.18 26.39 21.64
CA GLN A 465 16.46 26.28 22.90
C GLN A 465 16.22 24.86 23.38
N LEU A 466 16.43 23.87 22.52
CA LEU A 466 16.34 22.48 22.94
C LEU A 466 17.41 22.20 24.02
N PRO A 467 17.07 21.63 25.19
CA PRO A 467 18.00 21.49 26.31
C PRO A 467 19.40 20.99 25.97
N THR A 468 19.51 19.91 25.21
CA THR A 468 20.80 19.35 24.77
C THR A 468 21.54 20.26 23.79
N LYS A 469 20.84 21.06 22.99
CA LYS A 469 21.43 22.00 22.04
C LYS A 469 21.91 23.30 22.73
N ALA A 470 21.13 23.78 23.69
CA ALA A 470 21.50 24.96 24.47
C ALA A 470 22.81 24.77 25.24
N GLU A 471 23.18 23.53 25.60
CA GLU A 471 24.41 23.21 26.32
C GLU A 471 25.63 23.14 25.38
N ASN A 472 25.51 22.58 24.20
CA ASN A 472 26.68 22.12 23.47
C ASN A 472 26.90 22.79 22.09
N ASP A 473 25.91 22.95 21.26
CA ASP A 473 26.16 23.20 19.85
C ASP A 473 25.31 24.30 19.18
N GLY A 474 24.30 24.85 19.85
CA GLY A 474 23.30 25.70 19.18
C GLY A 474 22.36 24.88 18.25
N GLY A 475 21.54 25.57 17.47
CA GLY A 475 20.53 24.96 16.62
C GLY A 475 21.11 24.22 15.39
N ASP A 476 20.33 23.28 14.84
CA ASP A 476 20.68 22.51 13.64
C ASP A 476 19.66 22.73 12.53
N ALA A 477 20.10 22.92 11.28
CA ALA A 477 19.24 22.94 10.10
C ALA A 477 19.63 21.86 9.10
N ASN A 478 18.62 21.26 8.48
CA ASN A 478 18.78 20.36 7.34
C ASN A 478 17.74 20.73 6.26
N ARG A 479 18.19 20.78 4.99
CA ARG A 479 17.37 21.03 3.81
C ARG A 479 17.70 20.03 2.74
N ILE A 480 16.69 19.25 2.30
CA ILE A 480 16.82 18.31 1.20
C ILE A 480 15.83 18.71 0.11
N GLU A 481 16.29 18.78 -1.12
CA GLU A 481 15.47 19.02 -2.30
C GLU A 481 15.73 17.95 -3.34
N ILE A 482 14.67 17.24 -3.74
CA ILE A 482 14.70 16.21 -4.76
C ILE A 482 13.76 16.62 -5.89
N GLY A 483 14.29 16.72 -7.08
CA GLY A 483 13.53 16.94 -8.30
C GLY A 483 13.66 15.76 -9.24
N GLU A 484 12.52 15.18 -9.63
CA GLU A 484 12.48 14.05 -10.55
C GLU A 484 11.60 14.38 -11.75
N LYS A 485 12.16 14.25 -12.95
CA LYS A 485 11.47 14.48 -14.22
C LYS A 485 11.45 13.22 -15.04
N THR A 486 10.24 12.81 -15.45
CA THR A 486 10.01 11.63 -16.26
C THR A 486 9.36 12.01 -17.58
N LEU A 487 9.92 11.53 -18.67
CA LEU A 487 9.36 11.63 -20.02
C LEU A 487 9.13 10.22 -20.54
N SER A 488 7.93 9.92 -21.01
CA SER A 488 7.65 8.62 -21.62
C SER A 488 6.77 8.72 -22.86
N ASN A 489 6.96 7.74 -23.75
CA ASN A 489 6.07 7.47 -24.88
C ASN A 489 5.74 5.99 -24.93
N GLU A 490 4.47 5.70 -25.09
CA GLU A 490 3.93 4.36 -25.26
C GLU A 490 3.08 4.32 -26.52
N THR A 491 3.51 3.55 -27.53
CA THR A 491 2.80 3.44 -28.79
C THR A 491 2.45 1.99 -29.07
N THR A 492 1.18 1.71 -29.38
CA THR A 492 0.70 0.37 -29.70
C THR A 492 -0.11 0.36 -30.99
N ILE A 493 0.00 -0.72 -31.73
CA ILE A 493 -0.76 -1.00 -32.96
C ILE A 493 -1.43 -2.34 -32.76
N SER A 494 -2.74 -2.39 -32.88
CA SER A 494 -3.52 -3.62 -32.78
C SER A 494 -4.49 -3.79 -33.94
N TYR A 495 -4.76 -5.04 -34.30
CA TYR A 495 -5.71 -5.39 -35.33
C TYR A 495 -6.63 -6.51 -34.86
N THR A 496 -7.95 -6.35 -34.97
CA THR A 496 -8.93 -7.37 -34.57
C THR A 496 -9.43 -8.15 -35.80
N TYR A 497 -8.96 -9.35 -35.93
CA TYR A 497 -9.44 -10.27 -36.98
C TYR A 497 -10.51 -11.20 -36.44
N LYS A 498 -11.73 -11.15 -37.01
CA LYS A 498 -12.85 -12.03 -36.66
C LYS A 498 -13.32 -12.77 -37.88
N LYS A 499 -13.27 -14.11 -37.83
CA LYS A 499 -13.80 -14.97 -38.88
C LYS A 499 -14.53 -16.18 -38.27
N LYS A 500 -15.83 -16.24 -38.49
CA LYS A 500 -16.68 -17.29 -37.93
C LYS A 500 -16.56 -17.41 -36.40
N ARG A 501 -15.86 -18.42 -35.93
CA ARG A 501 -15.68 -18.79 -34.51
C ARG A 501 -14.31 -18.41 -33.95
N HIS A 502 -13.50 -17.75 -34.74
CA HIS A 502 -12.12 -17.35 -34.41
C HIS A 502 -12.05 -15.84 -34.21
N THR A 503 -11.42 -15.43 -33.18
CA THR A 503 -11.01 -14.03 -32.96
C THR A 503 -9.52 -14.03 -32.67
N LEU A 504 -8.76 -13.26 -33.43
CA LEU A 504 -7.31 -13.05 -33.28
C LEU A 504 -7.04 -11.56 -33.13
N VAL A 505 -6.28 -11.19 -32.13
CA VAL A 505 -5.89 -9.79 -31.87
C VAL A 505 -4.39 -9.70 -31.70
N PRO A 506 -3.61 -9.57 -32.79
CA PRO A 506 -2.21 -9.19 -32.68
C PRO A 506 -2.06 -7.74 -32.22
N LEU A 507 -1.06 -7.50 -31.39
CA LEU A 507 -0.64 -6.19 -30.91
C LEU A 507 0.87 -6.09 -30.99
N LEU A 508 1.37 -4.99 -31.52
CA LEU A 508 2.78 -4.58 -31.48
C LEU A 508 2.88 -3.30 -30.66
N GLY A 509 3.92 -3.17 -29.87
CA GLY A 509 4.14 -2.02 -29.02
C GLY A 509 5.59 -1.58 -28.99
N PHE A 510 5.74 -0.30 -28.74
CA PHE A 510 7.02 0.39 -28.52
C PHE A 510 6.90 1.28 -27.29
N SER A 511 7.93 1.28 -26.44
CA SER A 511 8.00 2.10 -25.23
C SER A 511 9.36 2.78 -25.13
N ALA A 512 9.36 4.07 -24.85
CA ALA A 512 10.55 4.85 -24.55
C ALA A 512 10.33 5.61 -23.22
N TYR A 513 11.31 5.56 -22.34
CA TYR A 513 11.23 6.11 -21.00
C TYR A 513 12.56 6.75 -20.60
N ARG A 514 12.50 7.95 -20.03
CA ARG A 514 13.65 8.63 -19.45
C ARG A 514 13.27 9.30 -18.14
N ARG A 515 14.02 9.01 -17.08
CA ARG A 515 13.89 9.65 -15.78
C ARG A 515 15.20 10.29 -15.37
N VAL A 516 15.13 11.51 -14.87
CA VAL A 516 16.27 12.27 -14.33
C VAL A 516 15.89 12.71 -12.92
N SER A 517 16.74 12.38 -11.95
CA SER A 517 16.58 12.80 -10.56
C SER A 517 17.80 13.60 -10.13
N ASN A 518 17.53 14.77 -9.54
CA ASN A 518 18.54 15.65 -8.94
C ASN A 518 18.23 15.79 -7.46
N THR A 519 19.25 15.66 -6.62
CA THR A 519 19.15 15.88 -5.18
C THR A 519 20.15 16.94 -4.76
N LEU A 520 19.69 17.87 -3.93
CA LEU A 520 20.52 18.81 -3.17
C LEU A 520 20.22 18.55 -1.68
N GLU A 521 21.27 18.35 -0.91
CA GLU A 521 21.19 18.29 0.55
C GLU A 521 22.17 19.30 1.12
N ALA A 522 21.70 20.12 2.04
CA ALA A 522 22.50 21.08 2.76
C ALA A 522 22.16 21.01 4.25
N SER A 523 23.15 21.05 5.11
CA SER A 523 22.98 21.10 6.55
C SER A 523 24.00 22.04 7.20
N GLY A 524 23.64 22.57 8.37
CA GLY A 524 24.52 23.40 9.19
C GLY A 524 24.18 23.22 10.67
N ARG A 525 25.18 23.29 11.53
CA ARG A 525 25.07 23.15 12.99
C ARG A 525 25.66 24.35 13.69
N GLY A 526 25.09 24.71 14.86
CA GLY A 526 25.59 25.79 15.68
C GLY A 526 24.89 27.11 15.44
N TYR A 527 23.61 27.11 15.09
CA TYR A 527 22.81 28.32 14.99
C TYR A 527 22.63 28.97 16.36
N THR A 528 22.96 30.27 16.42
CA THR A 528 22.75 31.12 17.64
C THR A 528 21.43 31.89 17.57
N ASP A 529 20.84 32.04 16.38
CA ASP A 529 19.55 32.71 16.14
C ASP A 529 18.58 31.76 15.46
N ASP A 530 17.51 31.39 16.15
CA ASP A 530 16.48 30.47 15.71
C ASP A 530 15.54 31.04 14.64
N ASN A 531 15.51 32.39 14.44
CA ASN A 531 14.57 33.02 13.49
C ASN A 531 14.89 32.71 12.03
N VAL A 532 16.14 32.44 11.71
CA VAL A 532 16.58 32.21 10.32
C VAL A 532 16.34 30.78 9.86
N GLN A 533 16.35 29.83 10.77
CA GLN A 533 16.15 28.40 10.51
C GLN A 533 17.00 27.92 9.27
N TRP A 534 16.39 27.10 8.40
CA TRP A 534 17.01 26.64 7.15
C TRP A 534 17.12 27.67 6.01
N ASN A 535 16.59 28.88 6.21
CA ASN A 535 16.56 29.91 5.17
C ASN A 535 17.89 30.65 5.02
N ASN A 536 18.75 30.61 6.04
CA ASN A 536 20.06 31.22 5.98
C ASN A 536 21.13 30.35 6.66
N MET A 537 21.65 29.37 5.93
CA MET A 537 22.66 28.45 6.49
C MET A 537 24.01 29.12 6.74
N ILE A 538 24.31 30.27 6.12
CA ILE A 538 25.55 30.99 6.34
C ILE A 538 25.56 31.68 7.73
N ALA A 539 24.45 31.76 8.43
CA ALA A 539 24.34 32.29 9.79
C ALA A 539 25.03 31.43 10.87
N VAL A 540 25.49 30.24 10.51
CA VAL A 540 26.28 29.38 11.41
C VAL A 540 27.70 29.92 11.54
N PRO A 541 28.22 30.14 12.76
CA PRO A 541 29.56 30.71 12.97
C PRO A 541 30.70 29.81 12.49
N ASP A 542 30.61 28.51 12.75
CA ASP A 542 31.65 27.54 12.37
C ASP A 542 31.39 26.92 11.00
N LYS A 543 32.21 27.34 10.02
CA LYS A 543 32.16 26.84 8.64
C LYS A 543 32.43 25.32 8.50
N ASN A 544 33.08 24.70 9.46
CA ASN A 544 33.36 23.27 9.42
C ASN A 544 32.11 22.42 9.72
N THR A 545 31.05 23.03 10.21
CA THR A 545 29.77 22.36 10.47
C THR A 545 28.82 22.33 9.28
N TYR A 546 29.19 22.98 8.16
CA TYR A 546 28.42 22.89 6.92
C TYR A 546 28.65 21.56 6.22
N SER A 547 27.58 21.02 5.69
CA SER A 547 27.64 19.91 4.73
C SER A 547 26.74 20.23 3.54
N ILE A 548 27.28 20.10 2.34
CA ILE A 548 26.52 20.25 1.09
C ILE A 548 26.84 19.06 0.22
N SER A 549 25.80 18.38 -0.22
CA SER A 549 25.92 17.29 -1.16
C SER A 549 24.93 17.42 -2.32
N THR A 550 25.35 16.97 -3.50
CA THR A 550 24.48 16.92 -4.67
C THR A 550 24.59 15.57 -5.34
N SER A 551 23.51 15.09 -5.91
CA SER A 551 23.53 13.89 -6.74
C SER A 551 22.69 14.08 -8.01
N TYR A 552 23.12 13.42 -9.06
CA TYR A 552 22.45 13.35 -10.35
C TYR A 552 22.32 11.91 -10.79
N LEU A 553 21.08 11.45 -11.03
CA LEU A 553 20.80 10.12 -11.53
C LEU A 553 19.95 10.21 -12.79
N ALA A 554 20.38 9.50 -13.85
CA ALA A 554 19.61 9.37 -15.08
C ALA A 554 19.38 7.92 -15.43
N LEU A 555 18.15 7.57 -15.73
CA LEU A 555 17.73 6.24 -16.17
C LEU A 555 17.02 6.35 -17.51
N GLN A 556 17.42 5.50 -18.47
CA GLN A 556 16.78 5.41 -19.77
C GLN A 556 16.38 3.96 -20.04
N LYS A 557 15.21 3.78 -20.63
CA LYS A 557 14.69 2.48 -21.05
C LYS A 557 14.10 2.57 -22.44
N LEU A 558 14.29 1.50 -23.20
CA LEU A 558 13.71 1.33 -24.52
C LEU A 558 13.18 -0.09 -24.63
N SER A 559 11.98 -0.25 -25.15
CA SER A 559 11.35 -1.56 -25.22
C SER A 559 10.54 -1.73 -26.48
N THR A 560 10.53 -2.97 -26.99
CA THR A 560 9.59 -3.39 -28.01
C THR A 560 8.91 -4.67 -27.58
N PHE A 561 7.62 -4.82 -27.90
CA PHE A 561 6.85 -5.97 -27.46
C PHE A 561 5.78 -6.36 -28.48
N ALA A 562 5.46 -7.64 -28.48
CA ALA A 562 4.40 -8.21 -29.29
C ALA A 562 3.50 -9.09 -28.42
N ARG A 563 2.20 -9.04 -28.66
CA ARG A 563 1.20 -9.88 -28.01
C ARG A 563 0.21 -10.40 -29.03
N VAL A 564 -0.21 -11.63 -28.88
CA VAL A 564 -1.26 -12.25 -29.69
C VAL A 564 -2.29 -12.84 -28.76
N ASP A 565 -3.51 -12.31 -28.82
CA ASP A 565 -4.67 -12.89 -28.14
C ASP A 565 -5.51 -13.67 -29.16
N TYR A 566 -5.73 -14.93 -28.88
CA TYR A 566 -6.54 -15.85 -29.71
C TYR A 566 -7.70 -16.41 -28.91
N ASN A 567 -8.90 -16.35 -29.48
CA ASN A 567 -10.11 -16.91 -28.90
C ASN A 567 -10.82 -17.80 -29.91
N TYR A 568 -11.14 -19.02 -29.51
CA TYR A 568 -11.94 -19.98 -30.31
C TYR A 568 -13.26 -20.25 -29.59
N ARG A 569 -14.38 -19.86 -30.23
CA ARG A 569 -15.75 -20.09 -29.77
C ARG A 569 -16.07 -19.53 -28.38
N SER A 570 -15.31 -18.57 -27.89
CA SER A 570 -15.35 -18.07 -26.49
C SER A 570 -15.22 -19.21 -25.46
N ARG A 571 -14.48 -20.26 -25.77
CA ARG A 571 -14.19 -21.43 -24.92
C ARG A 571 -12.71 -21.58 -24.61
N TYR A 572 -11.89 -21.45 -25.64
CA TYR A 572 -10.44 -21.58 -25.55
C TYR A 572 -9.82 -20.25 -25.88
N TYR A 573 -9.03 -19.75 -24.94
CA TYR A 573 -8.31 -18.49 -25.09
C TYR A 573 -6.84 -18.79 -24.93
N LEU A 574 -6.01 -18.21 -25.77
CA LEU A 574 -4.56 -18.27 -25.71
C LEU A 574 -3.99 -16.87 -25.85
N THR A 575 -3.17 -16.46 -24.92
CA THR A 575 -2.39 -15.22 -24.98
C THR A 575 -0.91 -15.57 -24.99
N VAL A 576 -0.17 -15.05 -25.97
CA VAL A 576 1.29 -15.16 -26.02
C VAL A 576 1.87 -13.76 -26.11
N THR A 577 2.85 -13.46 -25.26
CA THR A 577 3.53 -12.15 -25.22
C THR A 577 5.04 -12.36 -25.24
N GLY A 578 5.73 -11.57 -26.02
CA GLY A 578 7.19 -11.45 -26.00
C GLY A 578 7.56 -9.98 -25.87
N ARG A 579 8.48 -9.66 -24.97
CA ARG A 579 8.98 -8.31 -24.75
C ARG A 579 10.49 -8.29 -24.69
N TYR A 580 11.11 -7.32 -25.34
CA TYR A 580 12.54 -7.10 -25.38
C TYR A 580 12.84 -5.71 -24.79
N ASP A 581 13.44 -5.70 -23.62
CA ASP A 581 13.70 -4.50 -22.81
C ASP A 581 15.19 -4.20 -22.75
N GLY A 582 15.54 -2.92 -22.90
CA GLY A 582 16.86 -2.39 -22.66
C GLY A 582 16.86 -1.32 -21.58
N ALA A 583 17.80 -1.38 -20.62
CA ALA A 583 17.94 -0.41 -19.55
C ALA A 583 19.40 0.06 -19.37
N SER A 584 19.55 1.36 -19.07
CA SER A 584 20.88 2.01 -19.00
C SER A 584 21.67 1.69 -17.74
N ASN A 585 21.03 1.18 -16.68
CA ASN A 585 21.63 0.88 -15.37
C ASN A 585 22.48 -0.39 -15.36
N PHE A 586 22.33 -1.26 -16.35
CA PHE A 586 23.12 -2.48 -16.46
C PHE A 586 24.43 -2.32 -17.23
N ALA A 587 25.30 -3.30 -17.11
CA ALA A 587 26.58 -3.35 -17.80
C ALA A 587 26.44 -3.31 -19.34
N ALA A 588 27.47 -2.87 -20.03
CA ALA A 588 27.42 -2.58 -21.48
C ALA A 588 26.85 -3.76 -22.31
N ASN A 589 27.27 -4.99 -22.00
CA ASN A 589 26.88 -6.20 -22.71
C ASN A 589 25.57 -6.82 -22.21
N ASN A 590 25.03 -6.36 -21.07
CA ASN A 590 23.89 -6.95 -20.35
C ASN A 590 22.67 -6.02 -20.28
N LYS A 591 22.64 -4.95 -21.09
CA LYS A 591 21.56 -3.96 -21.06
C LYS A 591 20.22 -4.50 -21.54
N TRP A 592 20.23 -5.51 -22.39
CA TRP A 592 19.04 -6.03 -23.07
C TRP A 592 18.66 -7.42 -22.55
N ALA A 593 17.35 -7.62 -22.36
CA ALA A 593 16.81 -8.92 -21.97
C ALA A 593 15.47 -9.21 -22.65
N PHE A 594 15.17 -10.50 -22.87
CA PHE A 594 13.93 -10.97 -23.47
C PHE A 594 13.05 -11.69 -22.45
N PHE A 595 11.76 -11.28 -22.39
CA PHE A 595 10.78 -11.75 -21.44
C PHE A 595 9.57 -12.36 -22.15
N PRO A 596 9.53 -13.69 -22.33
CA PRO A 596 8.40 -14.42 -22.90
C PRO A 596 7.34 -14.75 -21.84
N SER A 597 6.06 -14.79 -22.26
CA SER A 597 4.97 -15.33 -21.45
C SER A 597 3.88 -15.97 -22.31
N ALA A 598 3.18 -16.95 -21.75
CA ALA A 598 2.02 -17.57 -22.35
C ALA A 598 0.95 -17.83 -21.28
N ALA A 599 -0.32 -17.70 -21.69
CA ALA A 599 -1.45 -18.05 -20.83
C ALA A 599 -2.58 -18.70 -21.63
N PHE A 600 -3.22 -19.65 -21.01
CA PHE A 600 -4.34 -20.40 -21.57
C PHE A 600 -5.54 -20.37 -20.62
N ARG A 601 -6.74 -20.16 -21.19
CA ARG A 601 -8.01 -20.27 -20.45
C ARG A 601 -8.94 -21.22 -21.17
N TRP A 602 -9.51 -22.16 -20.43
CA TRP A 602 -10.57 -23.05 -20.89
C TRP A 602 -11.86 -22.76 -20.11
N THR A 603 -12.88 -22.25 -20.80
CA THR A 603 -14.21 -22.06 -20.22
C THR A 603 -14.99 -23.37 -20.34
N ILE A 604 -14.88 -24.21 -19.32
CA ILE A 604 -15.42 -25.57 -19.24
C ILE A 604 -16.95 -25.53 -19.27
N SER A 605 -17.57 -24.53 -18.61
CA SER A 605 -19.03 -24.36 -18.57
C SER A 605 -19.67 -24.23 -19.95
N LYS A 606 -18.93 -23.78 -20.96
CA LYS A 606 -19.43 -23.67 -22.35
C LYS A 606 -19.33 -24.99 -23.14
N GLU A 607 -18.81 -26.06 -22.55
CA GLU A 607 -18.75 -27.37 -23.20
C GLU A 607 -20.11 -28.07 -23.25
N LYS A 608 -20.28 -28.96 -24.20
CA LYS A 608 -21.56 -29.64 -24.40
C LYS A 608 -21.96 -30.50 -23.21
N PHE A 609 -21.00 -31.15 -22.52
CA PHE A 609 -21.25 -32.00 -21.36
C PHE A 609 -21.69 -31.20 -20.10
N MET A 610 -21.36 -29.91 -20.03
CA MET A 610 -21.74 -29.03 -18.91
C MET A 610 -23.15 -28.46 -19.02
N LYS A 611 -23.80 -28.52 -20.18
CA LYS A 611 -25.11 -27.91 -20.39
C LYS A 611 -26.23 -28.47 -19.49
N LYS A 612 -26.06 -29.65 -18.89
CA LYS A 612 -27.02 -30.25 -17.97
C LYS A 612 -26.81 -29.80 -16.50
N VAL A 613 -25.70 -29.12 -16.19
CA VAL A 613 -25.33 -28.67 -14.85
C VAL A 613 -25.95 -27.29 -14.59
N TRP A 614 -27.19 -27.25 -14.20
CA TRP A 614 -28.01 -26.04 -14.08
C TRP A 614 -27.60 -25.10 -12.92
N TRP A 615 -26.90 -25.63 -11.92
CA TRP A 615 -26.47 -24.89 -10.73
C TRP A 615 -25.10 -24.19 -10.90
N MET A 616 -24.38 -24.50 -11.99
CA MET A 616 -23.08 -23.94 -12.32
C MET A 616 -23.19 -23.04 -13.56
N ASP A 617 -23.02 -21.74 -13.37
CA ASP A 617 -23.15 -20.74 -14.44
C ASP A 617 -21.86 -20.52 -15.22
N ASP A 618 -20.72 -20.56 -14.52
CA ASP A 618 -19.39 -20.52 -15.12
C ASP A 618 -18.43 -21.46 -14.39
N LEU A 619 -17.55 -22.08 -15.16
CA LEU A 619 -16.38 -22.80 -14.68
C LEU A 619 -15.29 -22.63 -15.72
N SER A 620 -14.18 -22.05 -15.31
CA SER A 620 -13.03 -21.81 -16.17
C SER A 620 -11.73 -22.22 -15.47
N LEU A 621 -10.84 -22.86 -16.23
CA LEU A 621 -9.46 -23.16 -15.82
C LEU A 621 -8.51 -22.17 -16.50
N ARG A 622 -7.61 -21.57 -15.73
CA ARG A 622 -6.56 -20.69 -16.23
C ARG A 622 -5.18 -21.29 -15.90
N LEU A 623 -4.30 -21.25 -16.89
CA LEU A 623 -2.90 -21.67 -16.76
C LEU A 623 -2.03 -20.56 -17.32
N SER A 624 -1.00 -20.12 -16.60
CA SER A 624 -0.04 -19.17 -17.14
C SER A 624 1.39 -19.51 -16.72
N ALA A 625 2.32 -19.18 -17.60
CA ALA A 625 3.75 -19.30 -17.38
C ALA A 625 4.47 -18.14 -18.07
N GLY A 626 5.51 -17.62 -17.44
CA GLY A 626 6.28 -16.54 -18.07
C GLY A 626 7.48 -16.14 -17.25
N ARG A 627 8.37 -15.41 -17.91
CA ARG A 627 9.55 -14.79 -17.31
C ARG A 627 9.38 -13.28 -17.28
N THR A 628 9.71 -12.69 -16.16
CA THR A 628 9.80 -11.24 -15.97
C THR A 628 11.19 -10.88 -15.45
N GLY A 629 11.62 -9.65 -15.68
CA GLY A 629 12.88 -9.13 -15.13
C GLY A 629 12.64 -8.11 -14.04
N ASN A 630 13.65 -7.82 -13.23
CA ASN A 630 13.65 -6.68 -12.31
C ASN A 630 14.87 -5.81 -12.60
N ASP A 631 14.65 -4.51 -12.78
CA ASP A 631 15.68 -3.52 -13.04
C ASP A 631 15.74 -2.42 -11.97
N ALA A 632 15.08 -2.63 -10.85
CA ALA A 632 14.97 -1.66 -9.77
C ALA A 632 16.25 -1.55 -8.92
N ILE A 633 17.38 -1.44 -9.61
CA ILE A 633 18.70 -1.11 -9.04
C ILE A 633 19.03 0.35 -9.35
N THR A 634 19.70 1.01 -8.40
CA THR A 634 20.18 2.40 -8.58
C THR A 634 21.08 2.51 -9.82
N ALA A 635 20.92 3.58 -10.62
CA ALA A 635 21.75 3.85 -11.78
C ALA A 635 23.25 3.91 -11.43
N TYR A 636 24.08 3.59 -12.42
CA TYR A 636 25.55 3.63 -12.34
C TYR A 636 26.20 2.60 -11.39
N ARG A 637 25.47 1.58 -10.92
CA ARG A 637 26.06 0.51 -10.08
C ARG A 637 27.02 -0.41 -10.86
N SER A 638 26.85 -0.51 -12.17
CA SER A 638 27.71 -1.31 -13.05
C SER A 638 29.10 -0.70 -13.28
N ILE A 639 29.30 0.60 -13.03
CA ILE A 639 30.56 1.31 -13.25
C ILE A 639 31.26 1.66 -11.93
N ALA A 640 32.60 1.82 -12.01
CA ALA A 640 33.37 2.34 -10.90
C ALA A 640 32.94 3.76 -10.53
N ALA A 641 33.02 4.11 -9.26
CA ALA A 641 32.73 5.45 -8.81
C ALA A 641 33.92 6.05 -8.07
N LEU A 642 34.22 7.30 -8.39
CA LEU A 642 35.17 8.13 -7.67
C LEU A 642 34.44 8.94 -6.60
N THR A 643 35.10 9.20 -5.49
CA THR A 643 34.68 10.17 -4.50
C THR A 643 35.81 11.15 -4.21
N ALA A 644 35.44 12.38 -3.84
CA ALA A 644 36.38 13.37 -3.36
C ALA A 644 36.51 13.26 -1.84
N SER A 645 37.73 13.37 -1.33
CA SER A 645 37.98 13.51 0.12
C SER A 645 38.57 14.90 0.36
N ALA A 646 37.93 15.67 1.22
CA ALA A 646 38.50 16.94 1.68
C ALA A 646 39.76 16.75 2.53
N LYS A 647 39.95 15.52 3.08
CA LYS A 647 41.13 15.11 3.86
C LYS A 647 42.07 14.30 2.96
N GLY A 648 42.62 14.94 1.94
CA GLY A 648 43.64 14.37 1.07
C GLY A 648 45.00 14.28 1.76
N TYR A 649 46.00 13.83 1.03
CA TYR A 649 47.38 13.86 1.52
C TYR A 649 47.83 15.31 1.71
N VAL A 650 48.64 15.52 2.75
CA VAL A 650 49.25 16.83 2.99
C VAL A 650 50.52 16.93 2.12
N PHE A 651 50.57 17.92 1.25
CA PHE A 651 51.73 18.25 0.44
C PHE A 651 52.16 19.68 0.77
N ASP A 652 53.38 19.84 1.26
CA ASP A 652 53.99 21.15 1.55
C ASP A 652 53.07 22.06 2.40
N GLY A 653 52.51 21.47 3.48
CA GLY A 653 51.62 22.22 4.38
C GLY A 653 50.22 22.48 3.84
N SER A 654 49.90 22.09 2.60
CA SER A 654 48.57 22.17 1.99
C SER A 654 47.90 20.83 1.86
N GLN A 655 46.58 20.79 2.03
CA GLN A 655 45.78 19.57 1.92
C GLN A 655 44.81 19.67 0.75
N PRO A 656 45.26 19.35 -0.47
CA PRO A 656 44.37 19.41 -1.65
C PRO A 656 43.32 18.29 -1.58
N ALA A 657 42.17 18.52 -2.24
CA ALA A 657 41.13 17.50 -2.38
C ALA A 657 41.70 16.28 -3.13
N ALA A 658 41.58 15.11 -2.56
CA ALA A 658 41.97 13.86 -3.19
C ALA A 658 40.75 13.17 -3.81
N PHE A 659 40.95 12.59 -5.00
CA PHE A 659 39.95 11.73 -5.63
C PHE A 659 40.43 10.27 -5.54
N TYR A 660 39.59 9.41 -5.06
CA TYR A 660 39.87 7.98 -5.03
C TYR A 660 38.64 7.17 -5.43
N GLN A 661 38.90 5.98 -5.96
CA GLN A 661 37.82 5.06 -6.30
C GLN A 661 37.27 4.45 -5.02
N HIS A 662 36.01 4.73 -4.72
CA HIS A 662 35.34 4.24 -3.51
C HIS A 662 34.45 3.02 -3.79
N ARG A 663 34.17 2.71 -5.05
CA ARG A 663 33.37 1.56 -5.45
C ARG A 663 33.97 0.84 -6.65
N ALA A 664 34.09 -0.49 -6.51
CA ALA A 664 34.51 -1.34 -7.61
C ALA A 664 33.46 -1.37 -8.73
N ALA A 665 33.90 -1.51 -9.98
CA ALA A 665 33.00 -1.78 -11.08
C ALA A 665 32.37 -3.17 -10.96
N SER A 666 31.14 -3.32 -11.49
CA SER A 666 30.44 -4.60 -11.65
C SER A 666 30.13 -4.80 -13.15
N PRO A 667 31.15 -5.24 -13.94
CA PRO A 667 31.07 -5.25 -15.41
C PRO A 667 30.08 -6.28 -15.96
N ASP A 668 29.66 -7.25 -15.16
CA ASP A 668 28.76 -8.34 -15.54
C ASP A 668 27.32 -8.13 -15.02
N LEU A 669 27.06 -6.98 -14.40
CA LEU A 669 25.77 -6.67 -13.78
C LEU A 669 24.62 -6.76 -14.79
N THR A 670 23.63 -7.59 -14.49
CA THR A 670 22.48 -7.89 -15.36
C THR A 670 21.17 -7.90 -14.59
N TRP A 671 20.09 -8.22 -15.26
CA TRP A 671 18.74 -8.31 -14.77
C TRP A 671 18.55 -9.46 -13.77
N GLU A 672 17.82 -9.23 -12.69
CA GLU A 672 17.19 -10.33 -11.96
C GLU A 672 16.10 -10.93 -12.84
N LYS A 673 15.94 -12.25 -12.83
CA LYS A 673 14.96 -12.98 -13.65
C LYS A 673 14.04 -13.79 -12.76
N THR A 674 12.73 -13.60 -12.94
CA THR A 674 11.70 -14.36 -12.22
C THR A 674 10.91 -15.21 -13.19
N ASP A 675 11.00 -16.51 -13.05
CA ASP A 675 10.13 -17.48 -13.72
C ASP A 675 8.92 -17.74 -12.84
N GLN A 676 7.71 -17.62 -13.42
CA GLN A 676 6.47 -17.75 -12.67
C GLN A 676 5.49 -18.68 -13.37
N TYR A 677 4.83 -19.53 -12.59
CA TYR A 677 3.78 -20.46 -12.99
C TYR A 677 2.53 -20.21 -12.16
N ASN A 678 1.37 -20.19 -12.78
CA ASN A 678 0.10 -19.94 -12.11
C ASN A 678 -1.00 -20.84 -12.65
N VAL A 679 -1.81 -21.38 -11.74
CA VAL A 679 -3.03 -22.15 -12.03
C VAL A 679 -4.18 -21.46 -11.32
N GLY A 680 -5.26 -21.18 -12.04
CA GLY A 680 -6.44 -20.52 -11.48
C GLY A 680 -7.73 -21.22 -11.91
N ILE A 681 -8.70 -21.21 -11.01
CA ILE A 681 -10.06 -21.69 -11.24
C ILE A 681 -11.02 -20.55 -10.93
N ASP A 682 -11.86 -20.19 -11.90
CA ASP A 682 -12.99 -19.29 -11.71
C ASP A 682 -14.28 -20.11 -11.81
N ALA A 683 -15.13 -20.02 -10.78
CA ALA A 683 -16.40 -20.72 -10.73
C ALA A 683 -17.52 -19.77 -10.30
N ALA A 684 -18.68 -19.87 -10.97
CA ALA A 684 -19.88 -19.14 -10.63
C ALA A 684 -21.07 -20.09 -10.48
N PHE A 685 -21.83 -19.96 -9.42
CA PHE A 685 -22.91 -20.86 -9.05
C PHE A 685 -24.21 -20.10 -8.80
N PHE A 686 -25.37 -20.80 -8.96
CA PHE A 686 -26.70 -20.36 -8.55
C PHE A 686 -27.10 -19.02 -9.18
N ARG A 687 -27.01 -18.90 -10.50
CA ARG A 687 -27.23 -17.67 -11.28
C ARG A 687 -26.26 -16.56 -10.85
N LYS A 688 -24.97 -16.92 -10.73
CA LYS A 688 -23.85 -16.06 -10.33
C LYS A 688 -23.98 -15.45 -8.93
N ARG A 689 -24.81 -16.06 -8.06
CA ARG A 689 -24.94 -15.58 -6.69
C ARG A 689 -23.74 -15.94 -5.81
N LEU A 690 -22.98 -16.96 -6.19
CA LEU A 690 -21.73 -17.32 -5.54
C LEU A 690 -20.63 -17.38 -6.60
N ASN A 691 -19.65 -16.50 -6.48
CA ASN A 691 -18.45 -16.47 -7.33
C ASN A 691 -17.24 -16.86 -6.49
N VAL A 692 -16.44 -17.78 -7.01
CA VAL A 692 -15.23 -18.29 -6.36
C VAL A 692 -14.08 -18.18 -7.35
N THR A 693 -12.99 -17.52 -6.94
CA THR A 693 -11.73 -17.53 -7.66
C THR A 693 -10.67 -18.12 -6.74
N ALA A 694 -10.05 -19.21 -7.15
CA ALA A 694 -8.95 -19.87 -6.44
C ALA A 694 -7.72 -19.89 -7.35
N GLU A 695 -6.56 -19.52 -6.79
CA GLU A 695 -5.29 -19.47 -7.52
C GLU A 695 -4.19 -20.16 -6.71
N ALA A 696 -3.29 -20.85 -7.39
CA ALA A 696 -2.06 -21.39 -6.85
C ALA A 696 -0.90 -20.96 -7.75
N TYR A 697 0.22 -20.57 -7.16
CA TYR A 697 1.37 -20.10 -7.91
C TYR A 697 2.69 -20.58 -7.32
N TYR A 698 3.69 -20.64 -8.20
CA TYR A 698 5.09 -20.83 -7.86
C TYR A 698 5.92 -19.85 -8.69
N SER A 699 6.89 -19.20 -8.07
CA SER A 699 7.88 -18.37 -8.75
C SER A 699 9.28 -18.59 -8.20
N LYS A 700 10.27 -18.52 -9.09
CA LYS A 700 11.69 -18.62 -8.76
C LYS A 700 12.41 -17.43 -9.35
N THR A 701 13.12 -16.68 -8.50
CA THR A 701 13.95 -15.54 -8.90
C THR A 701 15.40 -15.96 -8.85
N THR A 702 16.09 -15.80 -9.95
CA THR A 702 17.52 -16.09 -10.12
C THR A 702 18.28 -14.81 -10.44
N ASP A 703 19.59 -14.89 -10.37
CA ASP A 703 20.49 -13.75 -10.65
C ASP A 703 20.18 -12.55 -9.72
N LEU A 704 19.91 -12.81 -8.43
CA LEU A 704 19.62 -11.77 -7.44
C LEU A 704 20.79 -10.78 -7.35
N LEU A 705 20.43 -9.49 -7.30
CA LEU A 705 21.39 -8.41 -7.10
C LEU A 705 21.78 -8.35 -5.63
N LEU A 706 22.99 -8.80 -5.30
CA LEU A 706 23.50 -8.82 -3.93
C LEU A 706 24.79 -8.00 -3.82
N LYS A 707 24.95 -7.34 -2.67
CA LYS A 707 26.19 -6.69 -2.27
C LYS A 707 27.09 -7.70 -1.60
N VAL A 708 28.11 -8.18 -2.31
CA VAL A 708 29.04 -9.22 -1.87
C VAL A 708 30.27 -8.60 -1.23
N GLN A 709 30.69 -9.13 -0.09
CA GLN A 709 31.97 -8.81 0.51
C GLN A 709 33.11 -9.37 -0.35
N ILE A 710 34.11 -8.56 -0.61
CA ILE A 710 35.30 -8.97 -1.36
C ILE A 710 36.54 -8.75 -0.53
N PRO A 711 37.63 -9.46 -0.80
CA PRO A 711 38.90 -9.33 -0.04
C PRO A 711 39.38 -7.88 -0.04
N ILE A 712 39.71 -7.35 1.14
CA ILE A 712 40.13 -5.95 1.34
C ILE A 712 41.40 -5.63 0.51
N GLN A 713 42.23 -6.63 0.20
CA GLN A 713 43.40 -6.48 -0.66
C GLN A 713 43.05 -5.96 -2.08
N SER A 714 41.77 -6.08 -2.51
CA SER A 714 41.30 -5.50 -3.75
C SER A 714 41.17 -3.97 -3.69
N GLY A 715 41.31 -3.36 -2.51
CA GLY A 715 41.06 -1.95 -2.25
C GLY A 715 39.59 -1.61 -1.99
N PHE A 716 38.72 -2.62 -1.97
CA PHE A 716 37.28 -2.44 -1.74
C PHE A 716 36.74 -3.44 -0.75
N SER A 717 35.72 -3.07 0.01
CA SER A 717 35.04 -3.97 0.96
C SER A 717 33.93 -4.80 0.30
N SER A 718 33.34 -4.30 -0.79
CA SER A 718 32.20 -4.96 -1.43
C SER A 718 32.00 -4.54 -2.88
N ARG A 719 31.28 -5.37 -3.65
CA ARG A 719 30.75 -5.04 -4.97
C ARG A 719 29.37 -5.65 -5.20
N TYR A 720 28.64 -5.20 -6.21
CA TYR A 720 27.37 -5.80 -6.62
C TYR A 720 27.60 -6.94 -7.60
N GLU A 721 26.94 -8.08 -7.35
CA GLU A 721 26.97 -9.25 -8.22
C GLU A 721 25.56 -9.82 -8.42
N ASN A 722 25.33 -10.49 -9.54
CA ASN A 722 24.12 -11.26 -9.79
C ASN A 722 24.34 -12.70 -9.32
N ILE A 723 24.05 -12.92 -8.04
CA ILE A 723 24.16 -14.24 -7.40
C ILE A 723 22.95 -14.45 -6.49
N GLY A 724 22.66 -15.70 -6.20
CA GLY A 724 21.58 -16.02 -5.30
C GLY A 724 20.25 -16.34 -6.01
N VAL A 725 19.42 -17.05 -5.27
CA VAL A 725 18.16 -17.60 -5.72
C VAL A 725 17.13 -17.55 -4.59
N THR A 726 15.93 -17.03 -4.91
CA THR A 726 14.77 -17.08 -4.01
C THR A 726 13.61 -17.76 -4.68
N SER A 727 12.71 -18.32 -3.90
CA SER A 727 11.46 -18.88 -4.39
C SER A 727 10.25 -18.40 -3.58
N ASN A 728 9.10 -18.31 -4.25
CA ASN A 728 7.81 -17.97 -3.67
C ASN A 728 6.76 -18.97 -4.12
N LYS A 729 5.95 -19.45 -3.20
CA LYS A 729 4.77 -20.28 -3.50
C LYS A 729 3.60 -19.88 -2.63
N GLY A 730 2.38 -19.96 -3.18
CA GLY A 730 1.22 -19.55 -2.39
C GLY A 730 -0.10 -19.96 -3.02
N VAL A 731 -1.15 -19.76 -2.23
CA VAL A 731 -2.53 -19.98 -2.63
C VAL A 731 -3.36 -18.75 -2.28
N GLU A 732 -4.31 -18.44 -3.14
CA GLU A 732 -5.20 -17.29 -3.01
C GLU A 732 -6.64 -17.75 -3.21
N LEU A 733 -7.57 -17.21 -2.42
CA LEU A 733 -9.00 -17.47 -2.54
C LEU A 733 -9.76 -16.16 -2.44
N THR A 734 -10.67 -15.93 -3.39
CA THR A 734 -11.67 -14.87 -3.33
C THR A 734 -13.05 -15.48 -3.47
N VAL A 735 -13.95 -15.16 -2.54
CA VAL A 735 -15.34 -15.60 -2.54
C VAL A 735 -16.23 -14.38 -2.48
N GLU A 736 -17.10 -14.23 -3.47
CA GLU A 736 -18.10 -13.16 -3.52
C GLU A 736 -19.48 -13.80 -3.56
N SER A 737 -20.38 -13.39 -2.66
CA SER A 737 -21.72 -13.94 -2.61
C SER A 737 -22.80 -12.87 -2.48
N VAL A 738 -23.90 -13.11 -3.18
CA VAL A 738 -25.18 -12.43 -3.03
C VAL A 738 -26.08 -13.29 -2.17
N ASN A 739 -26.04 -13.08 -0.84
CA ASN A 739 -26.75 -13.91 0.13
C ASN A 739 -28.27 -13.72 0.02
N PHE A 740 -28.68 -12.45 -0.07
CA PHE A 740 -30.07 -12.07 -0.32
C PHE A 740 -30.12 -11.02 -1.41
N ASP A 741 -31.10 -11.14 -2.31
CA ASP A 741 -31.40 -10.18 -3.37
C ASP A 741 -32.92 -10.09 -3.56
N LYS A 742 -33.52 -9.12 -2.88
CA LYS A 742 -34.95 -8.80 -2.96
C LYS A 742 -35.13 -7.31 -3.22
N LYS A 743 -36.23 -6.89 -3.80
CA LYS A 743 -36.54 -5.52 -4.22
C LYS A 743 -36.15 -4.43 -3.21
N ASN A 744 -36.25 -4.69 -1.90
CA ASN A 744 -35.97 -3.70 -0.87
C ASN A 744 -34.82 -4.08 0.07
N PHE A 745 -34.23 -5.26 -0.10
CA PHE A 745 -33.13 -5.72 0.76
C PHE A 745 -32.14 -6.55 -0.03
N GLN A 746 -30.86 -6.17 0.05
CA GLN A 746 -29.76 -6.93 -0.54
C GLN A 746 -28.67 -7.12 0.52
N TRP A 747 -28.08 -8.32 0.59
CA TRP A 747 -26.92 -8.63 1.41
C TRP A 747 -25.85 -9.28 0.56
N LEU A 748 -24.69 -8.61 0.51
CA LEU A 748 -23.49 -9.02 -0.22
C LEU A 748 -22.38 -9.36 0.76
N THR A 749 -21.62 -10.41 0.47
CA THR A 749 -20.41 -10.76 1.22
C THR A 749 -19.24 -10.91 0.25
N SER A 750 -18.07 -10.36 0.60
CA SER A 750 -16.80 -10.59 -0.07
C SER A 750 -15.78 -11.08 0.96
N PHE A 751 -15.13 -12.19 0.66
CA PHE A 751 -14.09 -12.80 1.49
C PHE A 751 -12.84 -13.03 0.66
N THR A 752 -11.68 -12.67 1.20
CA THR A 752 -10.37 -12.92 0.61
C THR A 752 -9.48 -13.66 1.59
N MET A 753 -8.66 -14.56 1.07
CA MET A 753 -7.67 -15.31 1.84
C MET A 753 -6.42 -15.50 1.00
N SER A 754 -5.27 -15.35 1.64
CA SER A 754 -3.96 -15.53 1.00
C SER A 754 -3.00 -16.23 1.94
N HIS A 755 -2.24 -17.17 1.38
CA HIS A 755 -1.10 -17.81 2.01
C HIS A 755 0.09 -17.70 1.07
N ASN A 756 1.25 -17.29 1.59
CA ASN A 756 2.48 -17.19 0.82
C ASN A 756 3.67 -17.67 1.65
N THR A 757 4.56 -18.44 1.03
CA THR A 757 5.83 -18.86 1.64
C THR A 757 6.97 -18.46 0.71
N GLN A 758 8.00 -17.86 1.28
CA GLN A 758 9.18 -17.36 0.59
C GLN A 758 10.41 -18.04 1.18
N MET A 759 11.33 -18.47 0.33
CA MET A 759 12.55 -19.18 0.76
C MET A 759 13.77 -18.58 0.09
N VAL A 760 14.88 -18.54 0.83
CA VAL A 760 16.22 -18.31 0.31
C VAL A 760 16.80 -19.66 -0.11
N GLU A 761 16.95 -19.89 -1.41
CA GLU A 761 17.49 -21.17 -1.91
C GLU A 761 19.02 -21.12 -2.05
N ASP A 762 19.56 -19.94 -2.39
CA ASP A 762 20.99 -19.72 -2.54
C ASP A 762 21.32 -18.22 -2.38
N ILE A 763 22.47 -17.90 -1.81
CA ILE A 763 23.00 -16.54 -1.64
C ILE A 763 24.48 -16.44 -2.04
N GLY A 764 24.95 -17.38 -2.86
CA GLY A 764 26.30 -17.39 -3.40
C GLY A 764 27.34 -17.95 -2.43
N THR A 765 28.41 -17.22 -2.20
CA THR A 765 29.57 -17.69 -1.40
C THR A 765 29.39 -17.55 0.11
N SER A 766 28.36 -16.85 0.56
CA SER A 766 28.05 -16.69 1.99
C SER A 766 26.89 -17.59 2.39
N ASP A 767 26.86 -18.04 3.63
CA ASP A 767 25.72 -18.80 4.17
C ASP A 767 24.56 -17.87 4.59
N TYR A 768 24.86 -16.59 4.83
CA TYR A 768 23.88 -15.59 5.24
C TYR A 768 24.27 -14.16 4.83
N VAL A 769 23.26 -13.31 4.70
CA VAL A 769 23.40 -11.85 4.64
C VAL A 769 22.68 -11.29 5.86
N GLU A 770 23.42 -10.66 6.75
CA GLU A 770 22.90 -10.14 8.00
C GLU A 770 22.33 -8.72 7.87
N ALA A 771 21.32 -8.43 8.69
CA ALA A 771 20.86 -7.08 8.96
C ALA A 771 20.60 -6.92 10.46
N TYR A 772 20.95 -5.76 10.98
CA TYR A 772 20.75 -5.38 12.37
C TYR A 772 20.31 -3.92 12.44
N ILE A 773 19.64 -3.57 13.53
CA ILE A 773 19.20 -2.19 13.78
C ILE A 773 20.24 -1.54 14.67
N ALA A 774 21.11 -0.76 14.05
CA ALA A 774 22.10 0.05 14.78
C ALA A 774 21.41 1.29 15.42
N PRO A 775 21.81 1.72 16.62
CA PRO A 775 22.83 1.16 17.50
C PRO A 775 22.33 0.06 18.46
N ALA A 776 21.12 -0.47 18.25
CA ALA A 776 20.49 -1.39 19.20
C ALA A 776 21.26 -2.69 19.40
N SER A 777 21.90 -3.20 18.35
CA SER A 777 22.66 -4.43 18.42
C SER A 777 23.77 -4.51 17.38
N LYS A 778 24.85 -5.17 17.75
CA LYS A 778 25.92 -5.63 16.84
C LYS A 778 25.69 -7.05 16.34
N TYR A 779 24.65 -7.73 16.82
CA TYR A 779 24.30 -9.09 16.40
C TYR A 779 23.17 -9.06 15.40
N MET A 780 23.15 -10.07 14.53
CA MET A 780 22.09 -10.22 13.53
C MET A 780 20.72 -10.36 14.19
N MET A 781 19.79 -9.52 13.77
CA MET A 781 18.37 -9.55 14.18
C MET A 781 17.47 -10.03 13.05
N TYR A 782 17.88 -9.78 11.82
CA TYR A 782 17.24 -10.18 10.58
C TYR A 782 18.30 -10.74 9.65
N GLY A 783 17.95 -11.71 8.82
CA GLY A 783 18.91 -12.27 7.91
C GLY A 783 18.30 -13.01 6.74
N TYR A 784 18.96 -12.91 5.60
CA TYR A 784 18.77 -13.85 4.51
C TYR A 784 19.73 -15.01 4.76
N VAL A 785 19.18 -16.11 5.22
CA VAL A 785 19.92 -17.31 5.53
C VAL A 785 19.47 -18.41 4.58
N LYS A 786 20.40 -19.11 3.96
CA LYS A 786 20.11 -20.21 3.05
C LYS A 786 19.23 -21.25 3.71
N ASP A 787 18.24 -21.75 2.97
CA ASP A 787 17.23 -22.73 3.40
C ASP A 787 16.24 -22.24 4.48
N TYR A 788 16.25 -20.93 4.79
CA TYR A 788 15.27 -20.30 5.68
C TYR A 788 14.33 -19.34 4.92
N PRO A 789 13.19 -18.99 5.55
CA PRO A 789 12.29 -18.00 4.98
C PRO A 789 12.97 -16.63 4.79
N LEU A 790 12.58 -15.91 3.75
CA LEU A 790 13.22 -14.67 3.34
C LEU A 790 13.17 -13.57 4.43
N ASN A 791 12.08 -13.50 5.20
CA ASN A 791 11.89 -12.49 6.26
C ASN A 791 12.08 -13.12 7.66
N SER A 792 13.17 -13.88 7.83
CA SER A 792 13.47 -14.58 9.08
C SER A 792 14.03 -13.66 10.15
N LEU A 793 13.58 -13.90 11.38
CA LEU A 793 14.03 -13.24 12.59
C LEU A 793 15.05 -14.12 13.30
N TRP A 794 16.11 -13.50 13.77
CA TRP A 794 17.24 -14.17 14.40
C TRP A 794 17.56 -13.51 15.75
N GLY A 795 18.15 -14.25 16.65
CA GLY A 795 18.57 -13.77 17.96
C GLY A 795 18.96 -14.91 18.88
N PHE A 796 19.34 -14.56 20.08
CA PHE A 796 19.68 -15.53 21.12
C PHE A 796 18.43 -16.18 21.70
N LYS A 797 18.52 -17.43 22.09
CA LYS A 797 17.45 -18.11 22.81
C LYS A 797 17.47 -17.69 24.27
N TYR A 798 16.44 -16.96 24.69
CA TYR A 798 16.28 -16.52 26.07
C TYR A 798 15.91 -17.70 26.98
N ALA A 799 16.61 -17.87 28.10
CA ALA A 799 16.47 -18.98 29.03
C ALA A 799 16.09 -18.51 30.46
N GLY A 800 15.49 -17.33 30.57
CA GLY A 800 15.16 -16.73 31.86
C GLY A 800 16.29 -15.88 32.42
N VAL A 801 16.45 -15.91 33.73
CA VAL A 801 17.47 -15.11 34.44
C VAL A 801 18.35 -16.03 35.34
N TRP A 802 19.51 -15.56 35.73
CA TRP A 802 20.33 -16.21 36.69
C TRP A 802 19.71 -16.08 38.07
N LYS A 803 19.32 -17.21 38.73
CA LYS A 803 18.53 -17.20 39.97
C LYS A 803 19.38 -17.55 41.21
N THR A 804 20.48 -18.28 41.06
CA THR A 804 21.33 -18.73 42.17
C THR A 804 22.83 -18.59 41.86
N ASP A 805 23.66 -18.48 42.88
CA ASP A 805 25.11 -18.42 42.72
C ASP A 805 25.67 -19.76 42.21
N GLU A 806 25.01 -20.87 42.49
CA GLU A 806 25.40 -22.21 42.01
C GLU A 806 25.27 -22.30 40.48
N GLU A 807 24.27 -21.63 39.86
CA GLU A 807 24.12 -21.56 38.40
C GLU A 807 25.32 -20.89 37.73
N PHE A 808 25.96 -19.92 38.42
CA PHE A 808 27.14 -19.25 37.91
C PHE A 808 28.40 -20.12 38.00
N THR A 809 28.51 -20.95 39.06
CA THR A 809 29.73 -21.73 39.33
C THR A 809 29.79 -23.02 38.54
N THR A 810 28.67 -23.58 38.18
CA THR A 810 28.58 -24.88 37.49
C THR A 810 28.50 -24.77 35.95
N ASN A 811 28.32 -23.59 35.42
CA ASN A 811 28.12 -23.41 33.98
C ASN A 811 29.40 -22.89 33.32
N GLU A 812 29.98 -23.64 32.38
CA GLU A 812 31.18 -23.21 31.61
C GLU A 812 30.95 -21.94 30.80
N GLN A 813 29.69 -21.63 30.44
CA GLN A 813 29.25 -20.38 29.79
C GLN A 813 29.66 -19.14 30.57
N THR A 814 29.90 -19.24 31.88
CA THR A 814 30.23 -18.09 32.71
C THR A 814 31.65 -17.56 32.52
N LYS A 815 32.55 -18.26 31.84
CA LYS A 815 33.96 -17.83 31.69
C LYS A 815 34.11 -16.65 30.73
N GLU A 816 33.29 -16.54 29.69
CA GLU A 816 33.32 -15.45 28.69
C GLU A 816 32.29 -14.35 28.88
N TYR A 817 31.27 -14.56 29.69
CA TYR A 817 30.32 -13.53 30.10
C TYR A 817 30.90 -12.38 30.94
N ALA A 818 32.23 -12.29 31.04
CA ALA A 818 32.91 -11.21 31.74
C ALA A 818 32.57 -9.79 31.19
N VAL A 819 32.02 -9.68 29.99
CA VAL A 819 31.53 -8.43 29.41
C VAL A 819 30.16 -8.04 29.96
N TYR A 820 29.34 -8.99 30.34
CA TYR A 820 28.05 -8.79 30.96
C TYR A 820 28.15 -9.14 32.43
N LYS A 821 28.02 -8.14 33.31
CA LYS A 821 28.14 -8.32 34.75
C LYS A 821 27.31 -9.54 35.20
N LYS A 822 27.98 -10.57 35.65
CA LYS A 822 27.39 -11.77 36.27
C LYS A 822 26.73 -11.36 37.57
N GLN A 823 25.42 -11.13 37.50
CA GLN A 823 24.63 -10.75 38.66
C GLN A 823 23.34 -11.56 38.65
N LEU A 824 22.89 -11.97 39.83
CA LEU A 824 21.58 -12.58 40.01
C LEU A 824 20.52 -11.69 39.43
N GLY A 825 19.56 -12.29 38.73
CA GLY A 825 18.49 -11.55 38.03
C GLY A 825 18.88 -11.01 36.65
N SER A 826 20.13 -11.16 36.19
CA SER A 826 20.52 -10.78 34.83
C SER A 826 20.02 -11.80 33.79
N PRO A 827 19.75 -11.34 32.53
CA PRO A 827 19.31 -12.24 31.47
C PRO A 827 20.24 -13.41 31.21
N ARG A 828 19.68 -14.60 31.01
CA ARG A 828 20.39 -15.81 30.65
C ARG A 828 20.01 -16.23 29.22
N TYR A 829 21.02 -16.61 28.44
CA TYR A 829 20.84 -17.06 27.06
C TYR A 829 21.49 -18.46 26.90
N GLU A 830 20.95 -19.26 26.00
CA GLU A 830 21.53 -20.60 25.72
C GLU A 830 22.76 -20.48 24.80
N ASP A 831 23.83 -21.14 25.17
CA ASP A 831 24.99 -21.44 24.31
C ASP A 831 24.60 -22.67 23.47
N ILE A 832 24.26 -22.44 22.19
CA ILE A 832 23.68 -23.46 21.31
C ILE A 832 24.73 -24.45 20.83
N ASN A 833 25.97 -23.98 20.60
CA ASN A 833 27.07 -24.81 20.09
C ASN A 833 27.93 -25.40 21.20
N HIS A 834 27.66 -25.03 22.47
CA HIS A 834 28.37 -25.48 23.67
C HIS A 834 29.89 -25.22 23.65
N ASP A 835 30.32 -24.11 23.02
CA ASP A 835 31.73 -23.73 22.98
C ASP A 835 32.18 -22.85 24.16
N GLY A 836 31.28 -22.56 25.09
CA GLY A 836 31.51 -21.72 26.26
C GLY A 836 31.49 -20.21 25.99
N SER A 837 31.13 -19.79 24.80
CA SER A 837 31.13 -18.40 24.33
C SER A 837 29.81 -18.02 23.73
N LEU A 838 29.17 -16.92 24.20
CA LEU A 838 27.99 -16.41 23.56
C LEU A 838 28.38 -15.46 22.43
N ASN A 839 28.18 -15.88 21.21
CA ASN A 839 28.54 -15.14 20.00
C ASN A 839 27.56 -15.39 18.83
N GLN A 840 27.93 -14.98 17.64
CA GLN A 840 27.05 -15.09 16.45
C GLN A 840 26.68 -16.52 16.07
N LYS A 841 27.43 -17.53 16.54
CA LYS A 841 27.15 -18.95 16.29
C LYS A 841 25.99 -19.48 17.15
N ASP A 842 25.62 -18.77 18.21
CA ASP A 842 24.50 -19.11 19.10
C ASP A 842 23.17 -18.48 18.68
N LEU A 843 23.18 -17.74 17.58
CA LEU A 843 21.95 -17.18 17.04
C LEU A 843 21.06 -18.26 16.46
N VAL A 844 19.79 -18.26 16.84
CA VAL A 844 18.78 -19.21 16.38
C VAL A 844 17.70 -18.52 15.57
N TYR A 845 17.03 -19.30 14.73
CA TYR A 845 15.84 -18.85 14.03
C TYR A 845 14.68 -18.67 15.03
N LEU A 846 14.18 -17.44 15.17
CA LEU A 846 13.10 -17.07 16.10
C LEU A 846 11.72 -17.03 15.46
N GLY A 847 11.65 -17.17 14.15
CA GLY A 847 10.40 -17.14 13.40
C GLY A 847 10.47 -16.30 12.13
N ASN A 848 9.35 -16.19 11.45
CA ASN A 848 9.20 -15.42 10.22
C ASN A 848 8.28 -14.21 10.45
N ALA A 849 8.62 -13.06 9.90
CA ALA A 849 7.79 -11.87 9.96
C ALA A 849 6.52 -11.97 9.07
N ASP A 850 6.53 -12.84 8.05
CA ASP A 850 5.39 -12.99 7.16
C ASP A 850 4.23 -13.75 7.82
N PRO A 851 2.97 -13.34 7.59
CA PRO A 851 1.81 -14.05 8.11
C PRO A 851 1.61 -15.39 7.39
N ILE A 852 1.07 -16.37 8.12
CA ILE A 852 0.65 -17.66 7.55
C ILE A 852 -0.60 -17.46 6.69
N LEU A 853 -1.59 -16.68 7.20
CA LEU A 853 -2.82 -16.35 6.48
C LEU A 853 -3.14 -14.87 6.66
N TYR A 854 -3.57 -14.22 5.59
CA TYR A 854 -4.06 -12.86 5.65
C TYR A 854 -5.18 -12.61 4.63
N GLY A 855 -6.02 -11.62 4.90
CA GLY A 855 -7.14 -11.28 4.04
C GLY A 855 -8.16 -10.38 4.69
N GLY A 856 -9.39 -10.41 4.17
CA GLY A 856 -10.49 -9.61 4.68
C GLY A 856 -11.85 -10.23 4.47
N LEU A 857 -12.82 -9.77 5.25
CA LEU A 857 -14.23 -10.15 5.19
C LEU A 857 -15.09 -8.90 5.20
N GLN A 858 -15.79 -8.66 4.10
CA GLN A 858 -16.72 -7.54 3.98
C GLN A 858 -18.15 -8.04 3.86
N ASN A 859 -19.05 -7.45 4.64
CA ASN A 859 -20.49 -7.58 4.49
C ASN A 859 -21.10 -6.21 4.17
N THR A 860 -21.96 -6.14 3.16
CA THR A 860 -22.67 -4.93 2.76
C THR A 860 -24.16 -5.23 2.69
N PHE A 861 -24.95 -4.41 3.39
CA PHE A 861 -26.40 -4.51 3.46
C PHE A 861 -27.01 -3.26 2.82
N TYR A 862 -27.97 -3.45 1.95
CA TYR A 862 -28.78 -2.37 1.35
C TYR A 862 -30.24 -2.57 1.76
N TRP A 863 -30.88 -1.52 2.25
CA TRP A 863 -32.30 -1.52 2.62
C TRP A 863 -32.94 -0.15 2.34
N LYS A 864 -33.77 -0.05 1.29
CA LYS A 864 -34.54 1.17 0.96
C LYS A 864 -33.73 2.47 1.01
N GLY A 865 -32.54 2.50 0.43
CA GLY A 865 -31.67 3.68 0.43
C GLY A 865 -30.65 3.69 1.58
N LEU A 866 -30.83 2.88 2.62
CA LEU A 866 -29.82 2.64 3.66
C LEU A 866 -28.76 1.66 3.14
N LYS A 867 -27.49 2.00 3.33
CA LYS A 867 -26.32 1.13 3.10
C LYS A 867 -25.59 0.96 4.42
N VAL A 868 -25.34 -0.27 4.83
CA VAL A 868 -24.51 -0.61 5.99
C VAL A 868 -23.34 -1.47 5.50
N GLY A 869 -22.12 -1.06 5.81
CA GLY A 869 -20.90 -1.80 5.50
C GLY A 869 -20.17 -2.20 6.77
N VAL A 870 -19.76 -3.46 6.87
CA VAL A 870 -18.92 -4.00 7.96
C VAL A 870 -17.73 -4.69 7.34
N TYR A 871 -16.53 -4.27 7.71
CA TYR A 871 -15.31 -4.78 7.13
C TYR A 871 -14.28 -5.19 8.18
N PHE A 872 -13.83 -6.43 8.08
CA PHE A 872 -12.77 -6.99 8.89
C PHE A 872 -11.52 -7.25 8.03
N VAL A 873 -10.36 -7.01 8.63
CA VAL A 873 -9.05 -7.40 8.09
C VAL A 873 -8.38 -8.30 9.12
N TYR A 874 -7.76 -9.37 8.66
CA TYR A 874 -7.06 -10.31 9.52
C TYR A 874 -5.68 -10.66 8.97
N SER A 875 -4.76 -10.93 9.90
CA SER A 875 -3.42 -11.48 9.64
C SER A 875 -3.13 -12.48 10.75
N LEU A 876 -2.92 -13.73 10.41
CA LEU A 876 -2.73 -14.83 11.36
C LEU A 876 -1.35 -15.43 11.18
N GLY A 877 -0.66 -15.67 12.28
CA GLY A 877 0.74 -16.09 12.29
C GLY A 877 1.68 -14.93 11.97
N GLY A 878 2.95 -15.27 11.80
CA GLY A 878 4.01 -14.27 11.69
C GLY A 878 4.47 -13.74 13.03
N LYS A 879 5.66 -13.17 13.06
CA LYS A 879 6.31 -12.65 14.25
C LYS A 879 6.64 -11.17 14.07
N ILE A 880 6.67 -10.44 15.18
CA ILE A 880 7.09 -9.04 15.27
C ILE A 880 8.22 -8.93 16.28
N TYR A 881 9.25 -8.17 15.92
CA TYR A 881 10.35 -7.86 16.81
C TYR A 881 10.03 -6.56 17.56
N ASN A 882 9.74 -6.66 18.87
CA ASN A 882 9.54 -5.49 19.75
C ASN A 882 10.90 -4.98 20.21
N ILE A 883 11.50 -4.09 19.43
CA ILE A 883 12.82 -3.52 19.73
C ILE A 883 12.72 -2.49 20.84
N ALA A 884 11.53 -1.92 21.10
CA ALA A 884 11.32 -1.06 22.26
C ALA A 884 11.66 -1.79 23.57
N GLU A 885 11.38 -3.09 23.68
CA GLU A 885 11.77 -3.89 24.84
C GLU A 885 13.29 -3.96 25.06
N LEU A 886 14.09 -3.92 23.99
CA LEU A 886 15.55 -3.90 24.11
C LEU A 886 16.06 -2.62 24.83
N PHE A 887 15.35 -1.50 24.61
CA PHE A 887 15.69 -0.21 25.24
C PHE A 887 15.07 -0.01 26.62
N MET A 888 13.91 -0.65 26.87
CA MET A 888 13.15 -0.48 28.10
C MET A 888 13.56 -1.52 29.15
N SER A 889 13.67 -2.80 28.78
CA SER A 889 13.81 -3.91 29.71
C SER A 889 15.04 -3.76 30.61
N GLY A 890 14.78 -3.68 31.92
CA GLY A 890 15.81 -3.61 32.95
C GLY A 890 16.60 -2.29 33.03
N SER A 891 16.24 -1.27 32.26
CA SER A 891 16.78 0.07 32.42
C SER A 891 16.32 0.68 33.75
N THR A 892 17.19 1.47 34.37
CA THR A 892 16.88 2.16 35.63
C THR A 892 16.30 3.53 35.44
N SER A 893 16.51 4.13 34.28
CA SER A 893 16.09 5.48 33.95
C SER A 893 14.89 5.55 33.00
N THR A 894 14.54 4.44 32.33
CA THR A 894 13.41 4.38 31.40
C THR A 894 12.18 3.70 32.02
N ASN A 895 10.99 4.09 31.58
CA ASN A 895 9.75 3.41 31.91
C ASN A 895 9.77 1.96 31.43
N GLN A 896 8.91 1.12 32.02
CA GLN A 896 8.87 -0.31 31.76
C GLN A 896 7.46 -0.74 31.34
N TYR A 897 7.36 -1.82 30.58
CA TYR A 897 6.09 -2.53 30.44
C TYR A 897 5.62 -3.03 31.81
N ARG A 898 4.32 -3.02 32.05
CA ARG A 898 3.73 -3.34 33.35
C ARG A 898 4.01 -4.76 33.82
N TYR A 899 4.22 -5.74 32.90
CA TYR A 899 4.59 -7.10 33.29
C TYR A 899 5.96 -7.17 34.00
N MET A 900 6.80 -6.14 33.88
CA MET A 900 8.08 -6.05 34.64
C MET A 900 7.89 -5.79 36.13
N LEU A 901 6.66 -5.56 36.62
CA LEU A 901 6.35 -5.61 38.07
C LEU A 901 6.54 -7.02 38.64
N ASP A 902 6.48 -8.04 37.79
CA ASP A 902 6.79 -9.43 38.13
C ASP A 902 8.26 -9.80 37.91
N ALA A 903 9.16 -8.79 37.74
CA ALA A 903 10.60 -9.00 37.61
C ALA A 903 11.19 -9.84 38.73
N TRP A 904 12.29 -10.56 38.41
CA TRP A 904 12.95 -11.39 39.39
C TRP A 904 13.41 -10.55 40.61
N HIS A 905 13.10 -11.08 41.79
CA HIS A 905 13.49 -10.52 43.06
C HIS A 905 13.76 -11.67 44.04
N PRO A 906 14.90 -11.71 44.75
CA PRO A 906 15.31 -12.86 45.53
C PRO A 906 14.35 -13.29 46.63
N VAL A 907 13.49 -12.36 47.07
CA VAL A 907 12.50 -12.63 48.14
C VAL A 907 11.07 -12.69 47.62
N ARG A 908 10.66 -11.73 46.74
CA ARG A 908 9.27 -11.61 46.30
C ARG A 908 8.92 -12.51 45.13
N ASN A 909 9.81 -12.57 44.12
CA ASN A 909 9.59 -13.30 42.88
C ASN A 909 10.81 -14.16 42.49
N PRO A 910 11.30 -15.07 43.36
CA PRO A 910 12.55 -15.82 43.13
C PRO A 910 12.47 -16.78 41.93
N GLN A 911 11.26 -17.08 41.47
CA GLN A 911 11.01 -17.98 40.33
C GLN A 911 10.73 -17.22 39.02
N SER A 912 10.69 -15.90 39.04
CA SER A 912 10.45 -15.11 37.84
C SER A 912 11.54 -15.33 36.80
N ASP A 913 11.12 -15.33 35.54
CA ASP A 913 12.03 -15.35 34.40
C ASP A 913 12.23 -13.95 33.78
N TYR A 914 11.62 -12.91 34.36
CA TYR A 914 11.85 -11.53 33.92
C TYR A 914 13.08 -10.93 34.57
N PRO A 915 13.92 -10.18 33.81
CA PRO A 915 15.15 -9.58 34.35
C PRO A 915 14.90 -8.66 35.56
N ALA A 916 15.76 -8.74 36.52
CA ALA A 916 15.71 -7.84 37.67
C ALA A 916 15.93 -6.38 37.28
N PRO A 917 15.35 -5.41 38.00
CA PRO A 917 15.58 -4.00 37.77
C PRO A 917 17.06 -3.65 37.78
N GLY A 918 17.54 -2.92 36.75
CA GLY A 918 18.95 -2.53 36.63
C GLY A 918 19.90 -3.61 36.10
N GLN A 919 19.48 -4.85 36.03
CA GLN A 919 20.36 -5.94 35.64
C GLN A 919 20.37 -6.21 34.13
N ALA A 920 19.32 -5.81 33.40
CA ALA A 920 19.27 -5.94 31.95
C ALA A 920 19.94 -4.77 31.21
N ALA A 921 20.23 -3.64 31.91
CA ALA A 921 20.86 -2.49 31.28
C ALA A 921 22.26 -2.84 30.75
N GLY A 922 22.40 -2.88 29.42
CA GLY A 922 23.64 -3.29 28.73
C GLY A 922 23.88 -4.81 28.65
N ALA A 923 22.96 -5.63 29.21
CA ALA A 923 22.99 -7.09 29.10
C ALA A 923 21.88 -7.65 28.22
N ALA A 924 20.91 -6.82 27.83
CA ALA A 924 19.85 -7.24 26.93
C ALA A 924 20.38 -7.45 25.51
N LEU A 925 20.26 -8.67 25.02
CA LEU A 925 20.63 -9.05 23.66
C LEU A 925 19.37 -9.28 22.82
N PRO A 926 19.43 -9.06 21.49
CA PRO A 926 18.36 -9.48 20.59
C PRO A 926 18.04 -10.95 20.80
N SER A 927 16.81 -11.25 21.21
CA SER A 927 16.50 -12.63 21.65
C SER A 927 15.03 -12.98 21.46
N SER A 928 14.71 -14.24 21.74
CA SER A 928 13.32 -14.72 21.73
C SER A 928 12.41 -14.01 22.73
N PHE A 929 12.94 -13.33 23.74
CA PHE A 929 12.19 -12.51 24.68
C PHE A 929 11.42 -11.35 24.00
N MET A 930 12.00 -10.78 22.95
CA MET A 930 11.48 -9.62 22.24
C MET A 930 10.67 -9.96 21.00
N VAL A 931 10.49 -11.26 20.71
CA VAL A 931 9.79 -11.73 19.51
C VAL A 931 8.39 -12.22 19.88
N HIS A 932 7.38 -11.47 19.45
CA HIS A 932 5.98 -11.71 19.79
C HIS A 932 5.17 -12.22 18.60
N ASP A 933 3.97 -12.77 18.89
CA ASP A 933 3.00 -13.15 17.87
C ASP A 933 2.36 -11.90 17.26
N ALA A 934 2.40 -11.80 15.93
CA ALA A 934 1.87 -10.67 15.17
C ALA A 934 0.45 -10.91 14.66
N SER A 935 -0.24 -11.93 15.15
CA SER A 935 -1.61 -12.24 14.74
C SER A 935 -2.59 -11.18 15.22
N TYR A 936 -3.52 -10.81 14.33
CA TYR A 936 -4.60 -9.89 14.68
C TYR A 936 -5.86 -10.10 13.85
N LEU A 937 -6.99 -9.68 14.43
CA LEU A 937 -8.25 -9.42 13.74
C LEU A 937 -8.65 -7.97 14.01
N ARG A 938 -8.91 -7.21 12.94
CA ARG A 938 -9.28 -5.79 13.03
C ARG A 938 -10.66 -5.56 12.45
N LEU A 939 -11.57 -4.96 13.21
CA LEU A 939 -12.75 -4.29 12.65
C LEU A 939 -12.26 -3.00 11.98
N LYS A 940 -11.91 -3.15 10.69
CA LYS A 940 -11.27 -2.09 9.90
C LYS A 940 -12.22 -0.95 9.66
N SER A 941 -13.47 -1.25 9.24
CA SER A 941 -14.45 -0.20 9.07
C SER A 941 -15.88 -0.65 9.34
N LEU A 942 -16.67 0.30 9.84
CA LEU A 942 -18.12 0.25 9.96
C LEU A 942 -18.68 1.52 9.32
N SER A 943 -19.60 1.39 8.37
CA SER A 943 -20.23 2.52 7.72
C SER A 943 -21.74 2.36 7.67
N VAL A 944 -22.46 3.47 7.88
CA VAL A 944 -23.90 3.59 7.73
C VAL A 944 -24.17 4.83 6.91
N ALA A 945 -24.82 4.68 5.76
CA ALA A 945 -25.14 5.79 4.87
C ALA A 945 -26.58 5.68 4.36
N TYR A 946 -27.28 6.80 4.27
CA TYR A 946 -28.61 6.89 3.71
C TYR A 946 -28.66 7.84 2.51
N THR A 947 -29.18 7.35 1.40
CA THR A 947 -29.27 8.10 0.15
C THR A 947 -30.71 8.56 -0.09
N PHE A 948 -30.91 9.86 -0.15
CA PHE A 948 -32.15 10.52 -0.59
C PHE A 948 -32.11 10.70 -2.10
N ASP A 949 -33.03 10.06 -2.82
CA ASP A 949 -33.12 10.11 -4.28
C ASP A 949 -34.24 11.07 -4.72
N PHE A 950 -33.86 12.18 -5.32
CA PHE A 950 -34.78 13.24 -5.80
C PHE A 950 -34.99 13.22 -7.34
N ARG A 951 -34.37 12.27 -8.05
CA ARG A 951 -34.40 12.19 -9.53
C ARG A 951 -35.80 12.10 -10.13
N LYS A 952 -36.78 11.63 -9.36
CA LYS A 952 -38.18 11.54 -9.80
C LYS A 952 -38.94 12.89 -9.81
N LYS A 953 -38.35 13.95 -9.30
CA LYS A 953 -38.94 15.28 -9.16
C LYS A 953 -38.07 16.26 -9.93
N ASP A 954 -38.40 16.58 -11.17
CA ASP A 954 -37.63 17.49 -12.07
C ASP A 954 -37.43 18.91 -11.52
N SER A 955 -38.02 19.27 -10.38
CA SER A 955 -37.99 20.60 -9.77
C SER A 955 -36.93 20.83 -8.71
N TYR A 956 -36.14 19.81 -8.33
CA TYR A 956 -35.11 19.97 -7.31
C TYR A 956 -33.73 20.27 -7.90
N ILE A 957 -32.98 21.14 -7.21
CA ILE A 957 -31.57 21.45 -7.53
C ILE A 957 -30.68 20.18 -7.35
N PHE A 958 -30.99 19.37 -6.32
CA PHE A 958 -30.27 18.15 -6.01
C PHE A 958 -30.92 16.94 -6.67
N ARG A 959 -30.14 16.11 -7.31
CA ARG A 959 -30.56 14.78 -7.81
C ARG A 959 -30.46 13.71 -6.71
N GLU A 960 -29.43 13.79 -5.88
CA GLU A 960 -29.16 12.81 -4.84
C GLU A 960 -28.40 13.48 -3.70
N ILE A 961 -28.77 13.16 -2.46
CA ILE A 961 -28.05 13.56 -1.26
C ILE A 961 -27.78 12.27 -0.47
N THR A 962 -26.52 11.99 -0.16
CA THR A 962 -26.14 10.89 0.71
C THR A 962 -25.56 11.44 2.00
N VAL A 963 -26.09 10.99 3.14
CA VAL A 963 -25.60 11.32 4.49
C VAL A 963 -25.12 10.02 5.13
N GLY A 964 -23.94 10.03 5.72
CA GLY A 964 -23.38 8.84 6.32
C GLY A 964 -22.48 9.12 7.51
N VAL A 965 -22.30 8.09 8.32
CA VAL A 965 -21.31 8.00 9.39
C VAL A 965 -20.46 6.78 9.14
N SER A 966 -19.15 6.94 9.29
CA SER A 966 -18.22 5.82 9.14
C SER A 966 -17.11 5.88 10.17
N GLY A 967 -16.61 4.72 10.56
CA GLY A 967 -15.47 4.59 11.45
C GLY A 967 -14.36 3.78 10.81
N ASP A 968 -13.09 4.13 11.07
CA ASP A 968 -11.90 3.39 10.67
C ASP A 968 -11.11 2.93 11.88
N ASN A 969 -10.47 1.75 11.78
CA ASN A 969 -9.69 1.12 12.86
C ASN A 969 -10.46 1.06 14.18
N ILE A 970 -11.73 0.59 14.14
CA ILE A 970 -12.68 0.69 15.26
C ILE A 970 -12.22 -0.15 16.43
N TYR A 971 -11.77 -1.38 16.16
CA TYR A 971 -11.30 -2.29 17.20
C TYR A 971 -10.26 -3.25 16.66
N LEU A 972 -9.24 -3.57 17.51
CA LEU A 972 -8.15 -4.47 17.20
C LEU A 972 -8.04 -5.55 18.26
N TRP A 973 -8.27 -6.80 17.88
CA TRP A 973 -7.95 -8.00 18.69
C TRP A 973 -6.53 -8.45 18.31
N LYS A 974 -5.64 -8.54 19.26
CA LYS A 974 -4.20 -8.86 19.05
C LYS A 974 -3.62 -9.60 20.26
N TYR A 975 -2.53 -10.29 20.03
CA TYR A 975 -1.69 -10.89 21.08
C TYR A 975 -0.46 -10.04 21.39
N TYR A 976 -0.09 -9.15 20.48
CA TYR A 976 1.08 -8.28 20.61
C TYR A 976 0.89 -7.24 21.73
N ASN A 977 1.95 -7.06 22.56
CA ASN A 977 1.93 -6.12 23.69
C ASN A 977 2.13 -4.64 23.28
N GLY A 978 2.74 -4.35 22.11
CA GLY A 978 2.81 -3.02 21.53
C GLY A 978 1.46 -2.54 20.99
N PHE A 979 1.40 -1.34 20.37
CA PHE A 979 0.13 -0.75 19.89
C PHE A 979 -0.52 -1.53 18.74
N ASP A 980 0.25 -1.84 17.72
CA ASP A 980 -0.29 -2.43 16.49
C ASP A 980 0.72 -3.41 15.88
N PRO A 981 0.38 -4.70 15.64
CA PRO A 981 1.28 -5.65 15.00
C PRO A 981 1.41 -5.44 13.47
N ASP A 982 0.59 -4.57 12.87
CA ASP A 982 0.55 -4.27 11.43
C ASP A 982 1.37 -3.01 11.12
N ILE A 983 2.63 -2.99 11.54
CA ILE A 983 3.56 -1.88 11.38
C ILE A 983 4.96 -2.36 11.02
N SER A 984 5.80 -1.44 10.53
CA SER A 984 7.24 -1.63 10.39
C SER A 984 7.94 -0.27 10.49
N SER A 985 8.58 0.00 11.62
CA SER A 985 9.27 1.28 11.87
C SER A 985 10.41 1.57 10.88
N GLU A 986 10.99 0.54 10.26
CA GLU A 986 12.04 0.66 9.24
C GLU A 986 11.47 0.88 7.81
N GLY A 987 10.22 1.29 7.74
CA GLY A 987 9.60 1.73 6.50
C GLY A 987 9.51 0.64 5.44
N THR A 988 10.02 0.95 4.25
CA THR A 988 9.94 0.06 3.07
C THR A 988 11.09 -0.95 2.98
N SER A 989 11.93 -1.08 4.02
CA SER A 989 13.01 -2.06 4.03
C SER A 989 12.52 -3.47 3.67
N SER A 990 13.22 -4.14 2.77
CA SER A 990 12.90 -5.52 2.40
C SER A 990 13.33 -6.53 3.46
N ILE A 991 14.33 -6.17 4.28
CA ILE A 991 14.92 -7.03 5.31
C ILE A 991 14.26 -6.83 6.66
N LEU A 992 14.04 -5.57 7.09
CA LEU A 992 13.63 -5.22 8.44
C LEU A 992 12.10 -5.16 8.54
N ARG A 993 11.42 -6.25 8.26
CA ARG A 993 9.95 -6.34 8.32
C ARG A 993 9.46 -6.56 9.75
N ARG A 994 8.34 -5.91 10.08
CA ARG A 994 7.72 -5.99 11.42
C ARG A 994 8.72 -5.74 12.55
N ALA A 995 9.53 -4.68 12.37
CA ALA A 995 10.37 -4.13 13.41
C ALA A 995 9.59 -3.00 14.12
N ASP A 996 9.29 -3.16 15.40
CA ASP A 996 8.68 -2.10 16.20
C ASP A 996 9.71 -1.43 17.09
N ILE A 997 10.12 -0.22 16.71
CA ILE A 997 11.04 0.64 17.46
C ILE A 997 10.26 1.76 18.17
N GLY A 998 8.98 1.58 18.46
CA GLY A 998 8.08 2.64 18.92
C GLY A 998 7.46 3.41 17.76
N ALA A 999 6.78 2.69 16.86
CA ALA A 999 6.10 3.29 15.73
C ALA A 999 4.93 4.19 16.16
N TYR A 1000 4.69 5.25 15.40
CA TYR A 1000 3.50 6.10 15.54
C TYR A 1000 2.23 5.24 15.40
N PRO A 1001 1.31 5.25 16.39
CA PRO A 1001 0.15 4.36 16.40
C PRO A 1001 -0.90 4.76 15.35
N LYS A 1002 -1.60 3.75 14.80
CA LYS A 1002 -2.73 4.00 13.88
C LYS A 1002 -3.91 4.56 14.64
N ALA A 1003 -4.44 5.68 14.18
CA ALA A 1003 -5.59 6.32 14.80
C ALA A 1003 -6.89 5.53 14.62
N ARG A 1004 -7.80 5.61 15.60
CA ARG A 1004 -9.23 5.32 15.44
C ARG A 1004 -9.92 6.59 14.99
N THR A 1005 -10.68 6.53 13.91
CA THR A 1005 -11.33 7.72 13.36
C THR A 1005 -12.82 7.48 13.15
N VAL A 1006 -13.63 8.49 13.51
CA VAL A 1006 -15.07 8.54 13.21
C VAL A 1006 -15.31 9.73 12.30
N MET A 1007 -16.02 9.51 11.18
CA MET A 1007 -16.28 10.52 10.16
C MET A 1007 -17.75 10.68 9.86
N PHE A 1008 -18.16 11.90 9.56
CA PHE A 1008 -19.45 12.30 9.01
C PHE A 1008 -19.25 12.63 7.53
N ASN A 1009 -20.01 11.99 6.66
CA ASN A 1009 -19.88 12.11 5.22
C ASN A 1009 -21.15 12.70 4.61
N LEU A 1010 -21.00 13.69 3.75
CA LEU A 1010 -22.07 14.29 2.98
C LEU A 1010 -21.67 14.27 1.50
N ASN A 1011 -22.59 13.79 0.65
CA ASN A 1011 -22.36 13.74 -0.78
C ASN A 1011 -23.59 14.31 -1.50
N PHE A 1012 -23.34 15.32 -2.33
CA PHE A 1012 -24.36 16.02 -3.10
C PHE A 1012 -24.13 15.77 -4.59
N LYS A 1013 -25.17 15.40 -5.32
CA LYS A 1013 -25.17 15.36 -6.78
C LYS A 1013 -26.25 16.29 -7.31
N PHE A 1014 -25.85 17.16 -8.22
CA PHE A 1014 -26.71 18.20 -8.82
C PHE A 1014 -27.19 17.83 -10.22
#